data_094680e043db012a8a298b14685bcaa1
#
_entry.id   094680e043db012a8a298b14685bcaa1
#
_cell.length_a   1.000
_cell.length_b   1.000
_cell.length_c   1.000
_cell.angle_alpha   90.00
_cell.angle_beta   90.00
_cell.angle_gamma   90.00
#
_symmetry.space_group_name_H-M   'P 1'
#
loop_
_entity.id
_entity.type
_entity.pdbx_description
1 polymer ?
#
loop_
_entity_poly.entity_id
_entity_poly.type
_entity_poly.pdbx_seq_one_letter_code
_entity_poly.pdbx_strand_id
1 'polypeptide(L)'
;MLKHKDLISQMTLEEKASLCSGKDFWHLKSIERLGLPEIMVCDGPHGLRKQNAENKKVGIGNSYPATCFPTAVTTACSWDRDLIYKMGQALAEECLQHGVSVLLGPGVNMKRSPLCGRNFEYFSEDPELAGEMGAAFIAGVQSKGIGTSLKHFAGNSQEMKRMTSNSIIDERALREIYLRAFEKAVKKSQPWTVMNAYNLLNGTYCSENEWLQNKVLREEWGFEGAVVSDWGAVNDRVAGLNAGNDLEMPSSGGVNDAKIVEAVKCGVIDEATLDERVDKLVEIILKGAANKKPGYKFDVKAHNLLSRQIAEQSMVLLKNEDNILPLKRVEGEYVAVIGAFADNPRYQGAGSSIINPTMIDSGRRAFNNSPISVKFADGYDRAGKRKNEDAYITEACNLAKNASKAVVFIGLTDDYESEGFDRSTMKLPDGHNRLVEAVSRVNHNVIVVLEGGSPVEMPWADDVKAILNAYLGGQSVAPAIVDVLTGKSNPCGKLAETYPICLKDTPTSFRYPDSKEDVQYRESIFIGYRYYDKVERNVRFPFGFGLSYTSFEYSDIKLRKKNLKKGEGAKVTFTIKNTGDVAGSEIAQVYVAKPESKVFRAPKELKGFVKVQLQPGEEKKVTVELDDRAFAFWNTATEDWCVESGEYKIFVGASSRDIRLEAVANMKSEDDATIVDLRESAGVYFDGDPARAREDDFRTIYGGEFKFAPEITNDSMNNSIERSKDKGLAKFIYNTVDLAMKPKGGVGSSMITNTIMQTPVRNYVSMSNGLFTEDMADGLLKLFEGKDVAKGVGKIAKGVPNALVNLKSLLKSI
;
A
#
# COMPACT_ATOMS: atom_id res chain seq x y z
N MET A 1 -18.49 13.71 24.86
CA MET A 1 -19.57 14.72 24.66
C MET A 1 -19.74 14.94 23.18
N LEU A 2 -20.97 14.83 22.65
CA LEU A 2 -21.25 15.02 21.22
C LEU A 2 -20.98 16.47 20.81
N LYS A 3 -20.29 16.68 19.68
CA LYS A 3 -20.01 18.00 19.11
C LYS A 3 -21.26 18.64 18.50
N HIS A 4 -22.15 17.82 17.94
CA HIS A 4 -23.33 18.23 17.18
C HIS A 4 -24.63 17.79 17.84
N LYS A 5 -24.67 17.76 19.19
CA LYS A 5 -25.80 17.26 19.98
C LYS A 5 -27.15 17.88 19.55
N ASP A 6 -27.20 19.18 19.32
CA ASP A 6 -28.45 19.89 18.99
C ASP A 6 -28.99 19.48 17.61
N LEU A 7 -28.12 19.18 16.66
CA LEU A 7 -28.50 18.68 15.34
C LEU A 7 -28.98 17.22 15.42
N ILE A 8 -28.23 16.37 16.14
CA ILE A 8 -28.55 14.95 16.31
C ILE A 8 -29.86 14.73 17.05
N SER A 9 -30.16 15.55 18.06
CA SER A 9 -31.42 15.46 18.83
C SER A 9 -32.68 15.77 17.98
N GLN A 10 -32.52 16.41 16.84
CA GLN A 10 -33.59 16.68 15.89
C GLN A 10 -33.78 15.57 14.84
N MET A 11 -32.86 14.60 14.78
CA MET A 11 -32.95 13.48 13.82
C MET A 11 -33.88 12.39 14.33
N THR A 12 -34.63 11.77 13.41
CA THR A 12 -35.34 10.53 13.71
C THR A 12 -34.33 9.37 13.78
N LEU A 13 -34.74 8.26 14.39
CA LEU A 13 -33.93 7.05 14.45
C LEU A 13 -33.54 6.55 13.04
N GLU A 14 -34.47 6.61 12.11
CA GLU A 14 -34.26 6.22 10.71
C GLU A 14 -33.25 7.15 10.01
N GLU A 15 -33.27 8.44 10.29
CA GLU A 15 -32.29 9.39 9.76
C GLU A 15 -30.89 9.15 10.33
N LYS A 16 -30.78 8.91 11.65
CA LYS A 16 -29.54 8.53 12.29
C LYS A 16 -28.93 7.26 11.67
N ALA A 17 -29.74 6.19 11.59
CA ALA A 17 -29.34 4.94 10.97
C ALA A 17 -28.93 5.13 9.51
N SER A 18 -29.66 5.94 8.75
CA SER A 18 -29.40 6.17 7.34
C SER A 18 -28.05 6.85 7.09
N LEU A 19 -27.61 7.78 7.95
CA LEU A 19 -26.30 8.43 7.85
C LEU A 19 -25.14 7.44 7.98
N CYS A 20 -25.35 6.31 8.66
CA CYS A 20 -24.33 5.29 8.87
C CYS A 20 -24.06 4.41 7.63
N SER A 21 -24.66 4.72 6.48
CA SER A 21 -24.36 4.08 5.19
C SER A 21 -24.31 5.08 4.05
N GLY A 22 -23.61 4.74 2.96
CA GLY A 22 -23.52 5.57 1.77
C GLY A 22 -24.90 5.83 1.14
N LYS A 23 -25.01 6.95 0.42
CA LYS A 23 -26.15 7.24 -0.47
C LYS A 23 -26.12 6.37 -1.73
N ASP A 24 -24.94 6.28 -2.28
CA ASP A 24 -24.62 5.52 -3.48
C ASP A 24 -23.20 4.96 -3.37
N PHE A 25 -22.52 4.76 -4.48
CA PHE A 25 -21.15 4.20 -4.50
C PHE A 25 -20.09 5.18 -3.99
N TRP A 26 -20.36 6.52 -4.01
CA TRP A 26 -19.34 7.54 -3.71
C TRP A 26 -19.81 8.68 -2.79
N HIS A 27 -21.10 8.75 -2.47
CA HIS A 27 -21.63 9.85 -1.68
C HIS A 27 -22.13 9.41 -0.30
N LEU A 28 -21.89 10.27 0.69
CA LEU A 28 -22.56 10.23 1.98
C LEU A 28 -23.91 10.93 1.84
N LYS A 29 -24.90 10.47 2.64
CA LYS A 29 -26.26 11.00 2.57
C LYS A 29 -26.36 12.41 3.16
N SER A 30 -27.37 13.15 2.68
CA SER A 30 -27.84 14.43 3.24
C SER A 30 -29.06 14.23 4.15
N ILE A 31 -29.32 15.21 5.02
CA ILE A 31 -30.63 15.38 5.68
C ILE A 31 -31.07 16.80 5.39
N GLU A 32 -31.79 16.99 4.26
CA GLU A 32 -32.10 18.32 3.72
C GLU A 32 -32.92 19.18 4.69
N ARG A 33 -33.90 18.60 5.41
CA ARG A 33 -34.73 19.35 6.39
C ARG A 33 -33.92 19.92 7.56
N LEU A 34 -32.72 19.37 7.83
CA LEU A 34 -31.79 19.86 8.86
C LEU A 34 -30.60 20.64 8.29
N GLY A 35 -30.61 20.90 6.98
CA GLY A 35 -29.50 21.61 6.32
C GLY A 35 -28.19 20.82 6.26
N LEU A 36 -28.21 19.51 6.51
CA LEU A 36 -27.02 18.64 6.38
C LEU A 36 -26.87 18.22 4.92
N PRO A 37 -25.83 18.70 4.22
CA PRO A 37 -25.64 18.41 2.79
C PRO A 37 -24.99 17.04 2.54
N GLU A 38 -25.03 16.58 1.30
CA GLU A 38 -24.23 15.45 0.86
C GLU A 38 -22.79 15.85 0.57
N ILE A 39 -21.86 14.90 0.75
CA ILE A 39 -20.48 15.03 0.35
C ILE A 39 -20.02 13.81 -0.46
N MET A 40 -18.98 14.00 -1.27
CA MET A 40 -18.39 12.95 -2.09
C MET A 40 -17.06 12.48 -1.53
N VAL A 41 -16.85 11.16 -1.50
CA VAL A 41 -15.56 10.52 -1.28
C VAL A 41 -15.08 9.90 -2.61
N CYS A 42 -13.77 9.73 -2.79
CA CYS A 42 -13.25 9.24 -4.06
C CYS A 42 -11.89 8.55 -3.90
N ASP A 43 -11.67 7.50 -4.68
CA ASP A 43 -10.37 6.87 -4.80
C ASP A 43 -9.30 7.83 -5.30
N GLY A 44 -8.02 7.54 -4.94
CA GLY A 44 -6.92 8.24 -5.52
C GLY A 44 -5.68 8.41 -4.65
N PRO A 45 -5.00 7.33 -4.20
CA PRO A 45 -3.79 7.45 -3.38
C PRO A 45 -2.61 8.09 -4.12
N HIS A 46 -2.59 8.07 -5.47
CA HIS A 46 -1.55 8.71 -6.29
C HIS A 46 -2.12 9.53 -7.46
N GLY A 47 -3.42 9.85 -7.43
CA GLY A 47 -4.14 10.65 -8.43
C GLY A 47 -5.64 10.54 -8.19
N LEU A 48 -6.41 11.57 -8.50
CA LEU A 48 -7.85 11.54 -8.29
C LEU A 48 -8.53 10.61 -9.31
N ARG A 49 -9.34 9.64 -8.83
CA ARG A 49 -10.10 8.74 -9.68
C ARG A 49 -11.61 9.00 -9.62
N LYS A 50 -12.03 10.23 -9.89
CA LYS A 50 -13.46 10.54 -9.95
C LYS A 50 -14.07 9.98 -11.22
N GLN A 51 -15.10 9.13 -11.08
CA GLN A 51 -15.81 8.56 -12.21
C GLN A 51 -16.59 9.62 -12.98
N ASN A 52 -16.64 9.50 -14.33
CA ASN A 52 -17.44 10.38 -15.18
C ASN A 52 -18.91 9.93 -15.12
N ALA A 53 -19.82 10.87 -14.82
CA ALA A 53 -21.25 10.62 -14.74
C ALA A 53 -21.86 10.08 -16.03
N GLU A 54 -21.26 10.33 -17.19
CA GLU A 54 -21.69 9.82 -18.49
C GLU A 54 -21.46 8.31 -18.65
N ASN A 55 -20.60 7.71 -17.82
CA ASN A 55 -20.28 6.29 -17.84
C ASN A 55 -21.06 5.55 -16.76
N LYS A 56 -22.19 5.02 -17.12
CA LYS A 56 -23.12 4.24 -16.24
C LYS A 56 -22.58 2.87 -15.79
N LYS A 57 -21.27 2.62 -15.82
CA LYS A 57 -20.66 1.37 -15.33
C LYS A 57 -20.29 1.53 -13.85
N VAL A 58 -20.97 0.78 -13.00
CA VAL A 58 -20.75 0.76 -11.56
C VAL A 58 -19.29 0.42 -11.24
N GLY A 59 -18.63 1.31 -10.51
CA GLY A 59 -17.37 1.05 -9.80
C GLY A 59 -16.08 1.01 -10.64
N ILE A 60 -16.10 0.72 -11.94
CA ILE A 60 -14.91 0.47 -12.78
C ILE A 60 -14.95 1.26 -14.10
N GLY A 61 -15.71 2.35 -14.17
CA GLY A 61 -15.85 3.17 -15.38
C GLY A 61 -14.66 4.10 -15.61
N ASN A 62 -14.65 4.76 -16.78
CA ASN A 62 -13.70 5.83 -17.09
C ASN A 62 -13.85 6.98 -16.08
N SER A 63 -12.72 7.44 -15.54
CA SER A 63 -12.66 8.59 -14.64
C SER A 63 -12.36 9.88 -15.40
N TYR A 64 -12.62 11.02 -14.76
CA TYR A 64 -12.12 12.30 -15.23
C TYR A 64 -10.60 12.27 -15.32
N PRO A 65 -10.00 12.96 -16.32
CA PRO A 65 -8.54 13.09 -16.36
C PRO A 65 -8.02 13.79 -15.10
N ALA A 66 -6.99 13.21 -14.50
CA ALA A 66 -6.32 13.71 -13.32
C ALA A 66 -4.80 13.53 -13.44
N THR A 67 -4.02 14.19 -12.62
CA THR A 67 -2.58 13.95 -12.60
C THR A 67 -2.29 12.58 -11.99
N CYS A 68 -1.66 11.70 -12.74
CA CYS A 68 -1.13 10.45 -12.23
C CYS A 68 0.26 10.71 -11.64
N PHE A 69 0.35 10.91 -10.33
CA PHE A 69 1.61 11.01 -9.61
C PHE A 69 2.29 9.65 -9.49
N PRO A 70 3.59 9.60 -9.14
CA PRO A 70 4.25 8.35 -8.79
C PRO A 70 3.52 7.62 -7.65
N THR A 71 3.48 6.29 -7.73
CA THR A 71 2.82 5.45 -6.72
C THR A 71 3.54 5.47 -5.38
N ALA A 72 2.89 4.97 -4.31
CA ALA A 72 3.45 5.01 -2.96
C ALA A 72 4.82 4.31 -2.85
N VAL A 73 5.00 3.16 -3.50
CA VAL A 73 6.31 2.47 -3.53
C VAL A 73 7.41 3.34 -4.11
N THR A 74 7.09 4.11 -5.14
CA THR A 74 8.03 5.04 -5.79
C THR A 74 8.31 6.22 -4.87
N THR A 75 7.26 6.90 -4.42
CA THR A 75 7.40 8.11 -3.60
C THR A 75 8.10 7.87 -2.28
N ALA A 76 7.94 6.68 -1.68
CA ALA A 76 8.66 6.28 -0.47
C ALA A 76 10.18 6.30 -0.66
N CYS A 77 10.66 5.96 -1.86
CA CYS A 77 12.10 5.98 -2.17
C CYS A 77 12.70 7.39 -2.15
N SER A 78 11.89 8.45 -2.18
CA SER A 78 12.37 9.82 -1.98
C SER A 78 12.83 10.11 -0.55
N TRP A 79 12.29 9.41 0.45
CA TRP A 79 12.47 9.65 1.89
C TRP A 79 12.27 11.13 2.27
N ASP A 80 11.37 11.82 1.57
CA ASP A 80 11.20 13.26 1.60
C ASP A 80 9.78 13.64 2.01
N ARG A 81 9.61 14.00 3.29
CA ARG A 81 8.32 14.38 3.86
C ARG A 81 7.72 15.62 3.18
N ASP A 82 8.57 16.60 2.83
CA ASP A 82 8.13 17.86 2.23
C ASP A 82 7.63 17.64 0.80
N LEU A 83 8.29 16.74 0.08
CA LEU A 83 7.89 16.36 -1.28
C LEU A 83 6.52 15.65 -1.28
N ILE A 84 6.31 14.73 -0.33
CA ILE A 84 5.03 14.03 -0.19
C ILE A 84 3.93 14.98 0.30
N TYR A 85 4.24 15.90 1.19
CA TYR A 85 3.30 16.95 1.59
C TYR A 85 2.85 17.80 0.39
N LYS A 86 3.75 18.22 -0.50
CA LYS A 86 3.43 18.95 -1.73
C LYS A 86 2.57 18.12 -2.68
N MET A 87 2.86 16.83 -2.83
CA MET A 87 2.01 15.90 -3.59
C MET A 87 0.59 15.85 -3.01
N GLY A 88 0.48 15.76 -1.69
CA GLY A 88 -0.82 15.79 -1.00
C GLY A 88 -1.61 17.09 -1.27
N GLN A 89 -0.92 18.24 -1.27
CA GLN A 89 -1.55 19.52 -1.63
C GLN A 89 -2.07 19.54 -3.06
N ALA A 90 -1.29 19.03 -4.02
CA ALA A 90 -1.71 18.96 -5.42
C ALA A 90 -2.92 18.03 -5.61
N LEU A 91 -2.93 16.86 -4.96
CA LEU A 91 -4.09 15.96 -4.97
C LEU A 91 -5.36 16.64 -4.42
N ALA A 92 -5.22 17.39 -3.35
CA ALA A 92 -6.33 18.15 -2.76
C ALA A 92 -6.85 19.25 -3.71
N GLU A 93 -5.99 19.91 -4.45
CA GLU A 93 -6.39 20.90 -5.46
C GLU A 93 -7.24 20.28 -6.59
N GLU A 94 -6.91 19.05 -7.00
CA GLU A 94 -7.74 18.29 -7.94
C GLU A 94 -9.08 17.89 -7.32
N CYS A 95 -9.09 17.47 -6.04
CA CYS A 95 -10.32 17.22 -5.30
C CYS A 95 -11.21 18.46 -5.22
N LEU A 96 -10.67 19.63 -4.96
CA LEU A 96 -11.41 20.90 -4.94
C LEU A 96 -12.06 21.20 -6.29
N GLN A 97 -11.33 21.03 -7.40
CA GLN A 97 -11.88 21.22 -8.75
C GLN A 97 -13.06 20.29 -9.00
N HIS A 98 -12.97 19.06 -8.54
CA HIS A 98 -13.96 18.03 -8.82
C HIS A 98 -15.05 17.89 -7.74
N GLY A 99 -15.04 18.74 -6.68
CA GLY A 99 -16.04 18.72 -5.62
C GLY A 99 -15.96 17.47 -4.72
N VAL A 100 -14.79 16.84 -4.61
CA VAL A 100 -14.53 15.71 -3.72
C VAL A 100 -14.14 16.22 -2.35
N SER A 101 -14.75 15.70 -1.30
CA SER A 101 -14.53 16.14 0.09
C SER A 101 -13.53 15.26 0.85
N VAL A 102 -13.43 13.97 0.50
CA VAL A 102 -12.50 13.02 1.13
C VAL A 102 -11.82 12.18 0.07
N LEU A 103 -10.49 12.15 0.08
CA LEU A 103 -9.66 11.31 -0.78
C LEU A 103 -9.35 10.00 -0.05
N LEU A 104 -9.63 8.85 -0.70
CA LEU A 104 -9.43 7.51 -0.13
C LEU A 104 -7.97 7.05 -0.26
N GLY A 105 -7.17 7.53 0.64
CA GLY A 105 -5.73 7.30 0.76
C GLY A 105 -5.14 8.10 1.93
N PRO A 106 -3.89 7.80 2.28
CA PRO A 106 -2.94 6.85 1.69
C PRO A 106 -3.09 5.43 2.23
N GLY A 107 -2.53 4.44 1.49
CA GLY A 107 -2.33 3.09 1.99
C GLY A 107 -0.99 2.95 2.71
N VAL A 108 -0.98 2.39 3.94
CA VAL A 108 0.23 2.24 4.76
C VAL A 108 0.47 0.82 5.26
N ASN A 109 -0.17 -0.18 4.64
CA ASN A 109 0.05 -1.58 4.99
C ASN A 109 1.51 -1.98 4.76
N MET A 110 1.99 -2.93 5.56
CA MET A 110 3.36 -3.43 5.45
C MET A 110 3.53 -4.35 4.25
N LYS A 111 4.65 -4.23 3.56
CA LYS A 111 5.06 -5.13 2.49
C LYS A 111 5.64 -6.42 3.09
N ARG A 112 4.75 -7.34 3.47
CA ARG A 112 5.09 -8.62 4.09
C ARG A 112 5.78 -9.57 3.11
N SER A 113 5.29 -9.58 1.88
CA SER A 113 5.81 -10.41 0.79
C SER A 113 5.99 -9.59 -0.48
N PRO A 114 7.05 -9.81 -1.28
CA PRO A 114 7.20 -9.17 -2.58
C PRO A 114 6.12 -9.60 -3.59
N LEU A 115 5.36 -10.64 -3.29
CA LEU A 115 4.31 -11.16 -4.17
C LEU A 115 2.95 -10.47 -3.97
N CYS A 116 2.74 -9.67 -2.92
CA CYS A 116 1.47 -9.00 -2.70
C CYS A 116 1.12 -8.07 -3.88
N GLY A 117 -0.06 -8.28 -4.47
CA GLY A 117 -0.50 -7.57 -5.66
C GLY A 117 -0.62 -6.06 -5.49
N ARG A 118 -0.84 -5.58 -4.26
CA ARG A 118 -0.99 -4.15 -3.92
C ARG A 118 0.30 -3.51 -3.39
N ASN A 119 1.45 -4.16 -3.46
CA ASN A 119 2.71 -3.58 -2.99
C ASN A 119 3.03 -2.21 -3.61
N PHE A 120 2.63 -1.98 -4.87
CA PHE A 120 2.81 -0.70 -5.54
C PHE A 120 2.08 0.47 -4.83
N GLU A 121 0.98 0.16 -4.12
CA GLU A 121 0.12 1.15 -3.43
C GLU A 121 0.60 1.46 -1.99
N TYR A 122 1.53 0.66 -1.46
CA TYR A 122 2.04 0.78 -0.10
C TYR A 122 3.48 1.32 -0.08
N PHE A 123 3.82 2.11 0.94
CA PHE A 123 5.09 2.82 0.99
C PHE A 123 6.28 1.89 1.20
N SER A 124 6.29 1.08 2.26
CA SER A 124 7.52 0.43 2.71
C SER A 124 7.29 -0.92 3.41
N GLU A 125 8.37 -1.71 3.53
CA GLU A 125 8.47 -2.84 4.46
C GLU A 125 8.77 -2.38 5.90
N ASP A 126 9.12 -1.10 6.07
CA ASP A 126 9.45 -0.51 7.37
C ASP A 126 8.34 0.41 7.86
N PRO A 127 7.80 0.18 9.07
CA PRO A 127 6.67 0.96 9.59
C PRO A 127 7.03 2.40 9.97
N GLU A 128 8.29 2.69 10.28
CA GLU A 128 8.74 4.05 10.56
C GLU A 128 8.69 4.91 9.30
N LEU A 129 9.26 4.41 8.19
CA LEU A 129 9.23 5.10 6.91
C LEU A 129 7.80 5.21 6.38
N ALA A 130 7.01 4.12 6.40
CA ALA A 130 5.64 4.13 5.93
C ALA A 130 4.76 5.12 6.72
N GLY A 131 4.92 5.16 8.04
CA GLY A 131 4.18 6.09 8.90
C GLY A 131 4.53 7.56 8.68
N GLU A 132 5.82 7.88 8.47
CA GLU A 132 6.27 9.24 8.18
C GLU A 132 5.76 9.73 6.82
N MET A 133 5.83 8.89 5.78
CA MET A 133 5.31 9.24 4.45
C MET A 133 3.79 9.37 4.47
N GLY A 134 3.09 8.45 5.14
CA GLY A 134 1.64 8.51 5.31
C GLY A 134 1.19 9.77 6.06
N ALA A 135 1.86 10.14 7.14
CA ALA A 135 1.57 11.36 7.89
C ALA A 135 1.76 12.62 7.04
N ALA A 136 2.85 12.70 6.27
CA ALA A 136 3.12 13.83 5.38
C ALA A 136 2.07 13.96 4.27
N PHE A 137 1.65 12.84 3.68
CA PHE A 137 0.56 12.80 2.69
C PHE A 137 -0.75 13.36 3.29
N ILE A 138 -1.17 12.85 4.44
CA ILE A 138 -2.40 13.27 5.12
C ILE A 138 -2.34 14.76 5.42
N ALA A 139 -1.25 15.24 6.02
CA ALA A 139 -1.06 16.64 6.34
C ALA A 139 -1.15 17.52 5.09
N GLY A 140 -0.53 17.09 3.98
CA GLY A 140 -0.57 17.81 2.70
C GLY A 140 -1.98 17.95 2.14
N VAL A 141 -2.73 16.84 2.07
CA VAL A 141 -4.12 16.84 1.58
C VAL A 141 -5.01 17.70 2.48
N GLN A 142 -4.94 17.50 3.80
CA GLN A 142 -5.79 18.18 4.76
C GLN A 142 -5.48 19.67 4.90
N SER A 143 -4.27 20.12 4.54
CA SER A 143 -3.91 21.54 4.53
C SER A 143 -4.74 22.40 3.57
N LYS A 144 -5.37 21.77 2.58
CA LYS A 144 -6.27 22.43 1.61
C LYS A 144 -7.75 22.24 1.93
N GLY A 145 -8.08 21.62 3.06
CA GLY A 145 -9.45 21.38 3.50
C GLY A 145 -10.13 20.16 2.88
N ILE A 146 -9.37 19.23 2.34
CA ILE A 146 -9.85 17.93 1.85
C ILE A 146 -9.49 16.85 2.87
N GLY A 147 -10.44 16.00 3.23
CA GLY A 147 -10.20 14.88 4.13
C GLY A 147 -9.40 13.75 3.46
N THR A 148 -8.82 12.88 4.29
CA THR A 148 -8.14 11.66 3.87
C THR A 148 -8.77 10.45 4.53
N SER A 149 -8.60 9.27 3.92
CA SER A 149 -8.96 7.98 4.50
C SER A 149 -7.72 7.09 4.57
N LEU A 150 -7.12 7.00 5.74
CA LEU A 150 -5.95 6.17 5.98
C LEU A 150 -6.35 4.69 5.89
N LYS A 151 -5.67 3.87 5.06
CA LYS A 151 -6.10 2.52 4.70
C LYS A 151 -4.95 1.52 4.57
N HIS A 152 -5.20 0.20 4.63
CA HIS A 152 -6.42 -0.52 5.03
C HIS A 152 -6.21 -1.09 6.44
N PHE A 153 -7.00 -0.73 7.40
CA PHE A 153 -6.82 -1.00 8.82
C PHE A 153 -7.52 -2.30 9.25
N ALA A 154 -6.81 -3.42 9.52
CA ALA A 154 -5.38 -3.65 9.42
C ALA A 154 -5.07 -5.09 9.00
N GLY A 155 -3.76 -5.33 8.70
CA GLY A 155 -3.28 -6.69 8.45
C GLY A 155 -3.64 -7.26 7.07
N ASN A 156 -4.05 -6.44 6.12
CA ASN A 156 -4.31 -6.84 4.73
C ASN A 156 -2.99 -6.83 3.93
N SER A 157 -2.24 -7.94 4.03
CA SER A 157 -0.95 -8.11 3.33
C SER A 157 -0.99 -9.26 2.30
N GLN A 158 -2.20 -9.72 1.92
CA GLN A 158 -2.47 -10.73 0.89
C GLN A 158 -3.77 -10.37 0.18
N GLU A 159 -3.78 -10.49 -1.16
CA GLU A 159 -4.97 -10.22 -1.98
C GLU A 159 -5.84 -11.47 -2.18
N MET A 160 -5.22 -12.66 -2.18
CA MET A 160 -5.93 -13.92 -2.29
C MET A 160 -6.92 -14.08 -1.14
N LYS A 161 -8.21 -14.27 -1.48
CA LYS A 161 -9.32 -14.43 -0.52
C LYS A 161 -9.44 -13.29 0.49
N ARG A 162 -8.99 -12.08 0.17
CA ARG A 162 -8.92 -10.94 1.09
C ARG A 162 -10.23 -10.66 1.85
N MET A 163 -11.39 -10.99 1.26
CA MET A 163 -12.71 -10.77 1.88
C MET A 163 -13.12 -11.84 2.91
N THR A 164 -12.35 -12.93 3.03
CA THR A 164 -12.65 -14.04 3.96
C THR A 164 -11.41 -14.58 4.66
N SER A 165 -10.21 -14.11 4.30
CA SER A 165 -8.97 -14.52 4.95
C SER A 165 -8.86 -13.94 6.35
N ASN A 166 -8.28 -14.71 7.26
CA ASN A 166 -8.02 -14.34 8.64
C ASN A 166 -6.52 -14.19 8.86
N SER A 167 -6.07 -12.99 9.10
CA SER A 167 -4.67 -12.71 9.44
C SER A 167 -4.44 -13.04 10.91
N ILE A 168 -3.78 -14.17 11.18
CA ILE A 168 -3.38 -14.59 12.54
C ILE A 168 -1.99 -14.03 12.81
N ILE A 169 -1.93 -13.01 13.67
CA ILE A 169 -0.72 -12.22 13.94
C ILE A 169 -0.51 -12.17 15.46
N ASP A 170 0.69 -12.48 15.93
CA ASP A 170 1.04 -12.28 17.34
C ASP A 170 1.00 -10.78 17.70
N GLU A 171 0.70 -10.45 18.95
CA GLU A 171 0.44 -9.08 19.34
C GLU A 171 1.66 -8.19 19.23
N ARG A 172 2.89 -8.72 19.42
CA ARG A 172 4.10 -7.95 19.20
C ARG A 172 4.27 -7.52 17.76
N ALA A 173 4.16 -8.46 16.81
CA ALA A 173 4.23 -8.14 15.39
C ALA A 173 3.10 -7.17 14.99
N LEU A 174 1.90 -7.39 15.55
CA LEU A 174 0.77 -6.52 15.28
C LEU A 174 1.05 -5.08 15.70
N ARG A 175 1.53 -4.85 16.93
CA ARG A 175 1.83 -3.54 17.50
C ARG A 175 3.08 -2.88 16.95
N GLU A 176 4.16 -3.65 16.81
CA GLU A 176 5.47 -3.12 16.42
C GLU A 176 5.60 -2.91 14.91
N ILE A 177 4.88 -3.69 14.09
CA ILE A 177 5.01 -3.71 12.63
C ILE A 177 3.72 -3.29 11.93
N TYR A 178 2.61 -4.07 12.06
CA TYR A 178 1.43 -3.90 11.20
C TYR A 178 0.56 -2.71 11.57
N LEU A 179 0.52 -2.32 12.84
CA LEU A 179 -0.22 -1.15 13.34
C LEU A 179 0.63 0.12 13.45
N ARG A 180 1.96 -0.01 13.53
CA ARG A 180 2.85 1.13 13.84
C ARG A 180 2.78 2.26 12.82
N ALA A 181 2.67 1.97 11.53
CA ALA A 181 2.53 3.00 10.51
C ALA A 181 1.21 3.78 10.64
N PHE A 182 0.12 3.07 10.95
CA PHE A 182 -1.19 3.68 11.25
C PHE A 182 -1.13 4.57 12.49
N GLU A 183 -0.59 4.04 13.60
CA GLU A 183 -0.41 4.79 14.85
C GLU A 183 0.29 6.12 14.59
N LYS A 184 1.42 6.07 13.87
CA LYS A 184 2.21 7.26 13.58
C LYS A 184 1.45 8.26 12.72
N ALA A 185 0.77 7.80 11.67
CA ALA A 185 -0.02 8.66 10.80
C ALA A 185 -1.21 9.29 11.53
N VAL A 186 -1.92 8.53 12.36
CA VAL A 186 -3.03 9.03 13.18
C VAL A 186 -2.54 10.09 14.17
N LYS A 187 -1.53 9.76 14.98
CA LYS A 187 -1.04 10.68 16.03
C LYS A 187 -0.43 11.97 15.47
N LYS A 188 0.22 11.90 14.29
CA LYS A 188 0.85 13.08 13.67
C LYS A 188 -0.10 13.93 12.86
N SER A 189 -1.14 13.37 12.25
CA SER A 189 -1.90 14.07 11.21
C SER A 189 -3.41 13.98 11.33
N GLN A 190 -3.95 13.17 12.25
CA GLN A 190 -5.39 13.01 12.49
C GLN A 190 -6.20 12.96 11.18
N PRO A 191 -6.14 11.85 10.40
CA PRO A 191 -6.93 11.73 9.18
C PRO A 191 -8.42 11.89 9.49
N TRP A 192 -9.20 12.45 8.55
CA TRP A 192 -10.64 12.59 8.78
C TRP A 192 -11.33 11.24 8.89
N THR A 193 -10.84 10.25 8.14
CA THR A 193 -11.34 8.89 8.21
C THR A 193 -10.21 7.87 8.23
N VAL A 194 -10.50 6.70 8.82
CA VAL A 194 -9.70 5.48 8.71
C VAL A 194 -10.56 4.41 8.05
N MET A 195 -10.03 3.71 7.05
CA MET A 195 -10.75 2.67 6.32
C MET A 195 -10.37 1.29 6.83
N ASN A 196 -11.36 0.51 7.27
CA ASN A 196 -11.18 -0.89 7.65
C ASN A 196 -10.71 -1.72 6.46
N ALA A 197 -9.91 -2.76 6.75
CA ALA A 197 -9.57 -3.78 5.77
C ALA A 197 -10.68 -4.82 5.58
N TYR A 198 -10.61 -5.57 4.48
CA TYR A 198 -11.58 -6.63 4.17
C TYR A 198 -11.49 -7.86 5.06
N ASN A 199 -10.28 -8.19 5.50
CA ASN A 199 -9.93 -9.45 6.16
C ASN A 199 -10.39 -9.51 7.62
N LEU A 200 -10.41 -10.72 8.15
CA LEU A 200 -10.43 -10.93 9.59
C LEU A 200 -9.03 -10.69 10.16
N LEU A 201 -8.97 -10.19 11.38
CA LEU A 201 -7.77 -10.06 12.18
C LEU A 201 -7.98 -10.85 13.46
N ASN A 202 -7.20 -11.92 13.65
CA ASN A 202 -7.32 -12.79 14.80
C ASN A 202 -8.76 -13.21 15.05
N GLY A 203 -9.42 -13.76 14.01
CA GLY A 203 -10.76 -14.35 14.07
C GLY A 203 -11.94 -13.39 13.94
N THR A 204 -11.72 -12.07 13.89
CA THR A 204 -12.80 -11.08 13.83
C THR A 204 -12.60 -10.17 12.61
N TYR A 205 -13.65 -9.94 11.81
CA TYR A 205 -13.57 -8.99 10.69
C TYR A 205 -13.11 -7.63 11.17
N CYS A 206 -12.20 -6.97 10.44
CA CYS A 206 -11.70 -5.65 10.82
C CYS A 206 -12.84 -4.63 11.01
N SER A 207 -13.92 -4.74 10.25
CA SER A 207 -15.12 -3.90 10.39
C SER A 207 -15.93 -4.16 11.67
N GLU A 208 -15.70 -5.28 12.36
CA GLU A 208 -16.42 -5.72 13.57
C GLU A 208 -15.51 -5.85 14.80
N ASN A 209 -14.24 -5.48 14.65
CA ASN A 209 -13.23 -5.71 15.67
C ASN A 209 -13.19 -4.52 16.66
N GLU A 210 -13.88 -4.69 17.79
CA GLU A 210 -13.95 -3.69 18.85
C GLU A 210 -12.58 -3.34 19.42
N TRP A 211 -11.73 -4.34 19.66
CA TRP A 211 -10.38 -4.13 20.14
C TRP A 211 -9.58 -3.23 19.18
N LEU A 212 -9.69 -3.49 17.89
CA LEU A 212 -8.96 -2.73 16.87
C LEU A 212 -9.47 -1.29 16.75
N GLN A 213 -10.79 -1.08 16.71
CA GLN A 213 -11.41 0.20 16.40
C GLN A 213 -11.62 1.09 17.63
N ASN A 214 -12.10 0.53 18.74
CA ASN A 214 -12.35 1.31 19.95
C ASN A 214 -11.10 1.35 20.83
N LYS A 215 -10.57 0.18 21.26
CA LYS A 215 -9.43 0.12 22.19
C LYS A 215 -8.18 0.74 21.56
N VAL A 216 -7.72 0.21 20.43
CA VAL A 216 -6.44 0.64 19.83
C VAL A 216 -6.56 1.99 19.15
N LEU A 217 -7.49 2.11 18.20
CA LEU A 217 -7.55 3.31 17.35
C LEU A 217 -8.03 4.55 18.13
N ARG A 218 -9.12 4.41 18.94
CA ARG A 218 -9.73 5.56 19.60
C ARG A 218 -9.15 5.81 20.97
N GLU A 219 -9.09 4.82 21.85
CA GLU A 219 -8.66 5.03 23.24
C GLU A 219 -7.15 5.25 23.34
N GLU A 220 -6.34 4.35 22.73
CA GLU A 220 -4.89 4.42 22.86
C GLU A 220 -4.24 5.48 21.96
N TRP A 221 -4.75 5.64 20.71
CA TRP A 221 -4.16 6.58 19.78
C TRP A 221 -4.86 7.93 19.74
N GLY A 222 -6.04 8.05 20.31
CA GLY A 222 -6.80 9.29 20.36
C GLY A 222 -7.36 9.71 18.99
N PHE A 223 -7.76 8.76 18.14
CA PHE A 223 -8.38 9.06 16.86
C PHE A 223 -9.74 9.72 17.02
N GLU A 224 -9.91 10.88 16.42
CA GLU A 224 -11.12 11.69 16.54
C GLU A 224 -12.09 11.55 15.36
N GLY A 225 -11.63 11.05 14.23
CA GLY A 225 -12.39 10.97 12.99
C GLY A 225 -13.37 9.80 12.91
N ALA A 226 -13.93 9.55 11.73
CA ALA A 226 -14.81 8.42 11.49
C ALA A 226 -14.08 7.21 10.92
N VAL A 227 -14.57 6.01 11.28
CA VAL A 227 -14.14 4.76 10.66
C VAL A 227 -15.12 4.41 9.53
N VAL A 228 -14.58 4.17 8.34
CA VAL A 228 -15.34 3.77 7.16
C VAL A 228 -14.95 2.33 6.77
N SER A 229 -15.91 1.53 6.34
CA SER A 229 -15.58 0.23 5.75
C SER A 229 -14.89 0.39 4.40
N ASP A 230 -14.00 -0.52 4.04
CA ASP A 230 -13.70 -0.73 2.63
C ASP A 230 -14.97 -1.18 1.88
N TRP A 231 -15.01 -1.03 0.55
CA TRP A 231 -16.22 -1.22 -0.25
C TRP A 231 -16.73 -2.65 -0.22
N GLY A 232 -17.79 -2.88 0.57
CA GLY A 232 -18.35 -4.20 0.82
C GLY A 232 -17.64 -5.00 1.92
N ALA A 233 -16.78 -4.38 2.74
CA ALA A 233 -16.08 -5.06 3.84
C ALA A 233 -16.97 -5.41 5.04
N VAL A 234 -18.16 -4.82 5.15
CA VAL A 234 -19.09 -5.12 6.25
C VAL A 234 -19.61 -6.55 6.10
N ASN A 235 -19.50 -7.36 7.16
CA ASN A 235 -20.08 -8.68 7.26
C ASN A 235 -21.34 -8.63 8.14
N ASP A 236 -21.26 -8.14 9.38
CA ASP A 236 -22.40 -7.84 10.24
C ASP A 236 -22.43 -6.34 10.58
N ARG A 237 -23.51 -5.65 10.13
CA ARG A 237 -23.60 -4.19 10.31
C ARG A 237 -23.85 -3.79 11.76
N VAL A 238 -24.62 -4.59 12.50
CA VAL A 238 -24.95 -4.31 13.91
C VAL A 238 -23.70 -4.48 14.78
N ALA A 239 -23.01 -5.60 14.64
CA ALA A 239 -21.73 -5.82 15.31
C ALA A 239 -20.70 -4.76 14.95
N GLY A 240 -20.62 -4.39 13.66
CA GLY A 240 -19.68 -3.36 13.19
C GLY A 240 -19.96 -1.98 13.79
N LEU A 241 -21.21 -1.56 13.90
CA LEU A 241 -21.57 -0.28 14.50
C LEU A 241 -21.17 -0.21 15.98
N ASN A 242 -21.47 -1.27 16.75
CA ASN A 242 -21.05 -1.39 18.14
C ASN A 242 -19.53 -1.37 18.28
N ALA A 243 -18.83 -2.06 17.38
CA ALA A 243 -17.37 -2.11 17.38
C ALA A 243 -16.67 -0.80 16.97
N GLY A 244 -17.39 0.20 16.44
CA GLY A 244 -16.80 1.49 16.07
C GLY A 244 -16.72 1.79 14.59
N ASN A 245 -17.30 0.95 13.72
CA ASN A 245 -17.42 1.22 12.29
C ASN A 245 -18.58 2.20 12.04
N ASP A 246 -18.27 3.47 11.84
CA ASP A 246 -19.26 4.55 11.74
C ASP A 246 -20.01 4.51 10.41
N LEU A 247 -19.30 4.28 9.29
CA LEU A 247 -19.84 4.38 7.93
C LEU A 247 -19.64 3.09 7.14
N GLU A 248 -20.71 2.51 6.65
CA GLU A 248 -20.67 1.45 5.64
C GLU A 248 -20.60 2.04 4.22
N MET A 249 -19.67 1.57 3.40
CA MET A 249 -19.60 1.88 1.97
C MET A 249 -19.51 0.59 1.13
N PRO A 250 -20.13 0.58 -0.07
CA PRO A 250 -21.10 1.55 -0.57
C PRO A 250 -22.50 1.37 0.06
N SER A 251 -23.51 1.97 -0.51
CA SER A 251 -24.89 1.83 -0.04
C SER A 251 -25.42 0.40 -0.19
N SER A 252 -25.99 -0.15 0.87
CA SER A 252 -26.76 -1.40 0.84
C SER A 252 -28.22 -1.22 0.36
N GLY A 253 -28.59 -0.01 -0.07
CA GLY A 253 -29.96 0.32 -0.46
C GLY A 253 -30.94 0.34 0.71
N GLY A 254 -30.46 0.62 1.92
CA GLY A 254 -31.26 0.70 3.14
C GLY A 254 -31.44 -0.63 3.90
N VAL A 255 -30.94 -1.76 3.35
CA VAL A 255 -31.04 -3.07 4.02
C VAL A 255 -30.36 -3.02 5.40
N ASN A 256 -29.14 -2.52 5.49
CA ASN A 256 -28.40 -2.44 6.73
C ASN A 256 -28.85 -1.28 7.63
N ASP A 257 -29.39 -0.19 7.06
CA ASP A 257 -30.03 0.89 7.83
C ASP A 257 -31.22 0.34 8.64
N ALA A 258 -32.06 -0.49 8.03
CA ALA A 258 -33.18 -1.14 8.70
C ALA A 258 -32.74 -2.07 9.86
N LYS A 259 -31.61 -2.78 9.70
CA LYS A 259 -31.04 -3.61 10.76
C LYS A 259 -30.57 -2.78 11.95
N ILE A 260 -29.98 -1.61 11.72
CA ILE A 260 -29.60 -0.67 12.79
C ILE A 260 -30.85 -0.20 13.55
N VAL A 261 -31.90 0.25 12.81
CA VAL A 261 -33.17 0.71 13.43
C VAL A 261 -33.77 -0.40 14.30
N GLU A 262 -33.84 -1.62 13.81
CA GLU A 262 -34.38 -2.75 14.58
C GLU A 262 -33.51 -3.08 15.78
N ALA A 263 -32.17 -3.07 15.64
CA ALA A 263 -31.26 -3.34 16.73
C ALA A 263 -31.37 -2.31 17.86
N VAL A 264 -31.60 -1.03 17.54
CA VAL A 264 -31.85 0.01 18.55
C VAL A 264 -33.21 -0.22 19.22
N LYS A 265 -34.27 -0.50 18.48
CA LYS A 265 -35.60 -0.79 19.04
C LYS A 265 -35.61 -2.00 19.97
N CYS A 266 -34.80 -3.00 19.68
CA CYS A 266 -34.63 -4.20 20.50
C CYS A 266 -33.59 -4.06 21.62
N GLY A 267 -32.91 -2.92 21.76
CA GLY A 267 -31.91 -2.69 22.77
C GLY A 267 -30.58 -3.42 22.54
N VAL A 268 -30.31 -3.90 21.34
CA VAL A 268 -29.03 -4.53 20.96
C VAL A 268 -27.95 -3.46 20.68
N ILE A 269 -28.38 -2.30 20.18
CA ILE A 269 -27.57 -1.09 20.07
C ILE A 269 -28.18 -0.06 21.02
N ASP A 270 -27.33 0.56 21.85
CA ASP A 270 -27.71 1.74 22.62
C ASP A 270 -27.83 2.95 21.65
N GLU A 271 -28.92 3.70 21.72
CA GLU A 271 -29.11 4.89 20.88
C GLU A 271 -27.99 5.92 21.11
N ALA A 272 -27.41 6.00 22.31
CA ALA A 272 -26.25 6.84 22.58
C ALA A 272 -25.03 6.41 21.77
N THR A 273 -24.82 5.11 21.57
CA THR A 273 -23.77 4.59 20.69
C THR A 273 -24.01 5.00 19.23
N LEU A 274 -25.26 4.90 18.75
CA LEU A 274 -25.61 5.39 17.41
C LEU A 274 -25.35 6.90 17.29
N ASP A 275 -25.73 7.69 18.28
CA ASP A 275 -25.52 9.13 18.31
C ASP A 275 -24.01 9.50 18.23
N GLU A 276 -23.15 8.75 18.90
CA GLU A 276 -21.68 8.94 18.79
C GLU A 276 -21.16 8.68 17.38
N ARG A 277 -21.66 7.63 16.68
CA ARG A 277 -21.27 7.37 15.28
C ARG A 277 -21.76 8.47 14.36
N VAL A 278 -23.01 8.89 14.53
CA VAL A 278 -23.62 9.98 13.75
C VAL A 278 -22.86 11.30 13.96
N ASP A 279 -22.42 11.62 15.18
CA ASP A 279 -21.65 12.82 15.47
C ASP A 279 -20.35 12.92 14.66
N LYS A 280 -19.64 11.79 14.50
CA LYS A 280 -18.44 11.72 13.65
C LYS A 280 -18.75 11.98 12.19
N LEU A 281 -19.85 11.42 11.69
CA LEU A 281 -20.25 11.57 10.30
C LEU A 281 -20.73 12.99 10.00
N VAL A 282 -21.53 13.58 10.90
CA VAL A 282 -21.95 14.98 10.81
C VAL A 282 -20.76 15.92 10.76
N GLU A 283 -19.76 15.73 11.62
CA GLU A 283 -18.52 16.51 11.61
C GLU A 283 -17.82 16.47 10.25
N ILE A 284 -17.66 15.28 9.64
CA ILE A 284 -17.00 15.12 8.34
C ILE A 284 -17.82 15.74 7.23
N ILE A 285 -19.16 15.56 7.24
CA ILE A 285 -20.05 16.14 6.25
C ILE A 285 -19.98 17.67 6.30
N LEU A 286 -20.06 18.26 7.48
CA LEU A 286 -19.99 19.70 7.64
C LEU A 286 -18.62 20.28 7.23
N LYS A 287 -17.52 19.62 7.63
CA LYS A 287 -16.17 19.98 7.19
C LYS A 287 -16.03 19.92 5.66
N GLY A 288 -16.48 18.82 5.05
CA GLY A 288 -16.41 18.63 3.61
C GLY A 288 -17.23 19.66 2.83
N ALA A 289 -18.41 20.00 3.35
CA ALA A 289 -19.28 21.02 2.75
C ALA A 289 -18.69 22.44 2.87
N ALA A 290 -18.15 22.79 4.04
CA ALA A 290 -17.56 24.10 4.29
C ALA A 290 -16.34 24.40 3.41
N ASN A 291 -15.62 23.37 2.99
CA ASN A 291 -14.40 23.49 2.19
C ASN A 291 -14.64 23.40 0.67
N LYS A 292 -15.88 23.21 0.20
CA LYS A 292 -16.19 23.24 -1.24
C LYS A 292 -15.83 24.57 -1.86
N LYS A 293 -15.15 24.55 -3.01
CA LYS A 293 -14.74 25.73 -3.77
C LYS A 293 -15.27 25.68 -5.21
N PRO A 294 -16.55 26.01 -5.43
CA PRO A 294 -17.13 26.00 -6.78
C PRO A 294 -16.29 26.82 -7.78
N GLY A 295 -16.03 26.28 -8.96
CA GLY A 295 -15.25 26.96 -9.98
C GLY A 295 -13.72 26.90 -9.80
N TYR A 296 -13.21 26.25 -8.73
CA TYR A 296 -11.76 26.05 -8.58
C TYR A 296 -11.17 25.31 -9.76
N LYS A 297 -9.97 25.71 -10.18
CA LYS A 297 -9.19 25.07 -11.25
C LYS A 297 -7.76 24.86 -10.77
N PHE A 298 -7.24 23.65 -10.93
CA PHE A 298 -5.84 23.36 -10.68
C PHE A 298 -4.99 23.62 -11.92
N ASP A 299 -3.70 23.85 -11.72
CA ASP A 299 -2.74 24.03 -12.81
C ASP A 299 -2.17 22.67 -13.25
N VAL A 300 -2.70 22.16 -14.36
CA VAL A 300 -2.29 20.87 -14.95
C VAL A 300 -0.80 20.83 -15.27
N LYS A 301 -0.21 21.95 -15.71
CA LYS A 301 1.22 22.01 -16.05
C LYS A 301 2.10 21.97 -14.82
N ALA A 302 1.71 22.70 -13.78
CA ALA A 302 2.42 22.69 -12.49
C ALA A 302 2.36 21.29 -11.85
N HIS A 303 1.22 20.63 -11.87
CA HIS A 303 1.07 19.27 -11.36
C HIS A 303 1.89 18.25 -12.17
N ASN A 304 1.91 18.39 -13.51
CA ASN A 304 2.76 17.53 -14.34
C ASN A 304 4.25 17.72 -14.04
N LEU A 305 4.70 18.96 -13.84
CA LEU A 305 6.08 19.27 -13.43
C LEU A 305 6.39 18.68 -12.04
N LEU A 306 5.47 18.82 -11.09
CA LEU A 306 5.62 18.22 -9.76
C LEU A 306 5.71 16.69 -9.82
N SER A 307 4.86 16.04 -10.66
CA SER A 307 4.92 14.58 -10.87
C SER A 307 6.30 14.16 -11.38
N ARG A 308 6.88 14.91 -12.33
CA ARG A 308 8.24 14.67 -12.84
C ARG A 308 9.29 14.84 -11.75
N GLN A 309 9.25 15.92 -10.97
CA GLN A 309 10.19 16.17 -9.87
C GLN A 309 10.14 15.06 -8.82
N ILE A 310 8.94 14.59 -8.48
CA ILE A 310 8.77 13.47 -7.55
C ILE A 310 9.42 12.20 -8.12
N ALA A 311 9.18 11.90 -9.39
CA ALA A 311 9.78 10.74 -10.06
C ALA A 311 11.32 10.83 -10.05
N GLU A 312 11.90 11.96 -10.42
CA GLU A 312 13.36 12.21 -10.43
C GLU A 312 13.98 11.97 -9.05
N GLN A 313 13.34 12.46 -7.98
CA GLN A 313 13.85 12.35 -6.62
C GLN A 313 13.58 10.99 -5.95
N SER A 314 12.79 10.14 -6.60
CA SER A 314 12.41 8.83 -6.09
C SER A 314 13.10 7.68 -6.82
N MET A 315 13.64 7.90 -8.02
CA MET A 315 14.38 6.86 -8.74
C MET A 315 15.63 6.43 -7.99
N VAL A 316 15.87 5.12 -8.00
CA VAL A 316 16.99 4.52 -7.26
C VAL A 316 18.02 3.97 -8.22
N LEU A 317 19.22 4.54 -8.21
CA LEU A 317 20.37 4.00 -8.94
C LEU A 317 20.94 2.81 -8.14
N LEU A 318 20.74 1.59 -8.66
CA LEU A 318 21.11 0.35 -7.99
C LEU A 318 22.52 -0.13 -8.34
N LYS A 319 23.00 0.19 -9.54
CA LYS A 319 24.34 -0.18 -10.02
C LYS A 319 24.83 0.89 -10.98
N ASN A 320 26.14 1.22 -10.94
CA ASN A 320 26.79 2.14 -11.87
C ASN A 320 28.29 1.85 -11.97
N GLU A 321 28.65 0.73 -12.60
CA GLU A 321 30.05 0.34 -12.82
C GLU A 321 30.74 1.24 -13.84
N ASP A 322 32.01 1.50 -13.62
CA ASP A 322 32.87 2.33 -14.48
C ASP A 322 32.31 3.75 -14.71
N ASN A 323 31.38 4.22 -13.86
CA ASN A 323 30.67 5.48 -14.03
C ASN A 323 30.06 5.60 -15.42
N ILE A 324 29.44 4.49 -15.93
CA ILE A 324 28.80 4.46 -17.25
C ILE A 324 27.67 5.48 -17.35
N LEU A 325 27.01 5.80 -16.25
CA LEU A 325 26.09 6.92 -16.08
C LEU A 325 26.78 8.06 -15.32
N PRO A 326 26.41 9.33 -15.62
CA PRO A 326 25.44 9.77 -16.62
C PRO A 326 25.91 9.61 -18.06
N LEU A 327 24.94 9.43 -18.97
CA LEU A 327 25.19 9.37 -20.42
C LEU A 327 25.75 10.71 -20.91
N LYS A 328 26.84 10.63 -21.68
CA LYS A 328 27.45 11.80 -22.33
C LYS A 328 27.35 11.67 -23.83
N ARG A 329 27.12 12.80 -24.51
CA ARG A 329 27.16 12.84 -25.97
C ARG A 329 28.60 12.60 -26.46
N VAL A 330 28.72 11.67 -27.39
CA VAL A 330 29.97 11.44 -28.14
C VAL A 330 29.64 11.59 -29.63
N GLU A 331 30.44 12.37 -30.34
CA GLU A 331 30.21 12.64 -31.76
C GLU A 331 30.40 11.35 -32.58
N GLY A 332 29.48 11.09 -33.51
CA GLY A 332 29.50 9.89 -34.34
C GLY A 332 28.96 8.62 -33.67
N GLU A 333 28.69 8.66 -32.37
CA GLU A 333 28.13 7.54 -31.62
C GLU A 333 26.62 7.69 -31.40
N TYR A 334 25.96 6.57 -31.16
CA TYR A 334 24.56 6.55 -30.68
C TYR A 334 24.39 5.55 -29.53
N VAL A 335 23.35 5.79 -28.74
CA VAL A 335 22.88 4.90 -27.68
C VAL A 335 21.66 4.15 -28.22
N ALA A 336 21.67 2.81 -28.10
CA ALA A 336 20.51 1.98 -28.40
C ALA A 336 19.51 2.05 -27.24
N VAL A 337 18.30 2.53 -27.48
CA VAL A 337 17.19 2.54 -26.51
C VAL A 337 16.25 1.41 -26.88
N ILE A 338 16.16 0.42 -26.01
CA ILE A 338 15.52 -0.87 -26.27
C ILE A 338 14.44 -1.11 -25.23
N GLY A 339 13.31 -1.64 -25.68
CA GLY A 339 12.18 -2.00 -24.83
C GLY A 339 10.95 -1.14 -25.09
N ALA A 340 9.78 -1.78 -25.21
CA ALA A 340 8.53 -1.08 -25.47
C ALA A 340 8.15 -0.07 -24.36
N PHE A 341 8.64 -0.28 -23.13
CA PHE A 341 8.45 0.65 -22.01
C PHE A 341 9.21 1.98 -22.22
N ALA A 342 10.26 1.99 -23.02
CA ALA A 342 10.99 3.23 -23.33
C ALA A 342 10.10 4.32 -23.98
N ASP A 343 9.11 3.92 -24.79
CA ASP A 343 8.16 4.84 -25.41
C ASP A 343 6.82 4.91 -24.67
N ASN A 344 6.38 3.79 -24.13
CA ASN A 344 5.12 3.63 -23.45
C ASN A 344 5.36 3.03 -22.05
N PRO A 345 5.78 3.86 -21.08
CA PRO A 345 6.25 3.40 -19.79
C PRO A 345 5.18 2.69 -18.95
N ARG A 346 5.62 1.84 -18.05
CA ARG A 346 4.81 1.30 -16.97
C ARG A 346 4.80 2.32 -15.82
N TYR A 347 3.83 3.21 -15.78
CA TYR A 347 3.84 4.39 -14.90
C TYR A 347 2.95 4.28 -13.66
N GLN A 348 2.02 3.33 -13.60
CA GLN A 348 1.10 3.10 -12.49
C GLN A 348 0.74 1.63 -12.34
N GLY A 349 0.16 1.25 -11.17
CA GLY A 349 -0.44 -0.06 -10.93
C GLY A 349 -1.82 -0.20 -11.55
N ALA A 350 -2.58 -1.19 -11.08
CA ALA A 350 -3.92 -1.50 -11.55
C ALA A 350 -4.88 -1.73 -10.36
N GLY A 351 -6.19 -1.68 -10.61
CA GLY A 351 -7.22 -1.83 -9.57
C GLY A 351 -7.96 -0.53 -9.28
N SER A 352 -8.41 -0.36 -8.04
CA SER A 352 -9.16 0.83 -7.59
C SER A 352 -8.35 2.12 -7.67
N SER A 353 -7.02 2.02 -7.66
CA SER A 353 -6.11 3.17 -7.73
C SER A 353 -5.73 3.59 -9.16
N ILE A 354 -6.27 2.95 -10.21
CA ILE A 354 -5.92 3.30 -11.61
C ILE A 354 -6.42 4.69 -11.98
N ILE A 355 -5.53 5.52 -12.49
CA ILE A 355 -5.82 6.92 -12.87
C ILE A 355 -5.93 7.02 -14.39
N ASN A 356 -6.87 7.85 -14.86
CA ASN A 356 -6.91 8.33 -16.23
C ASN A 356 -6.03 9.60 -16.30
N PRO A 357 -4.79 9.51 -16.81
CA PRO A 357 -3.84 10.62 -16.71
C PRO A 357 -4.23 11.80 -17.61
N THR A 358 -3.95 13.03 -17.17
CA THR A 358 -4.13 14.24 -17.98
C THR A 358 -3.25 14.22 -19.21
N MET A 359 -2.09 13.59 -19.13
CA MET A 359 -1.15 13.34 -20.23
C MET A 359 -0.22 12.19 -19.88
N ILE A 360 0.42 11.60 -20.88
CA ILE A 360 1.54 10.68 -20.69
C ILE A 360 2.68 11.19 -21.55
N ASP A 361 3.80 11.48 -20.91
CA ASP A 361 4.99 11.91 -21.63
C ASP A 361 5.68 10.73 -22.31
N SER A 362 5.92 10.83 -23.63
CA SER A 362 6.61 9.80 -24.40
C SER A 362 8.11 9.80 -24.12
N GLY A 363 8.67 8.62 -23.85
CA GLY A 363 10.11 8.46 -23.67
C GLY A 363 10.89 8.74 -24.96
N ARG A 364 10.37 8.32 -26.11
CA ARG A 364 10.97 8.64 -27.43
C ARG A 364 11.11 10.15 -27.63
N ARG A 365 10.06 10.91 -27.26
CA ARG A 365 10.11 12.38 -27.32
C ARG A 365 11.14 12.95 -26.33
N ALA A 366 11.18 12.40 -25.11
CA ALA A 366 12.12 12.85 -24.09
C ALA A 366 13.59 12.62 -24.51
N PHE A 367 13.91 11.44 -25.05
CA PHE A 367 15.24 11.14 -25.58
C PHE A 367 15.62 12.02 -26.76
N ASN A 368 14.70 12.24 -27.71
CA ASN A 368 14.94 13.11 -28.88
C ASN A 368 15.18 14.58 -28.49
N ASN A 369 14.66 15.01 -27.35
CA ASN A 369 14.91 16.34 -26.79
C ASN A 369 16.16 16.41 -25.89
N SER A 370 16.82 15.28 -25.65
CA SER A 370 18.07 15.20 -24.89
C SER A 370 19.28 15.47 -25.81
N PRO A 371 20.46 15.75 -25.24
CA PRO A 371 21.68 15.92 -26.03
C PRO A 371 22.22 14.61 -26.63
N ILE A 372 21.67 13.45 -26.24
CA ILE A 372 22.18 12.13 -26.61
C ILE A 372 21.60 11.70 -27.97
N SER A 373 22.47 11.23 -28.87
CA SER A 373 22.03 10.59 -30.11
C SER A 373 21.50 9.20 -29.79
N VAL A 374 20.28 8.87 -30.20
CA VAL A 374 19.61 7.60 -29.87
C VAL A 374 19.00 6.93 -31.11
N LYS A 375 18.92 5.59 -31.06
CA LYS A 375 18.11 4.77 -31.98
C LYS A 375 17.27 3.80 -31.14
N PHE A 376 16.09 3.43 -31.63
CA PHE A 376 15.10 2.68 -30.86
C PHE A 376 14.83 1.29 -31.43
N ALA A 377 14.57 0.30 -30.56
CA ALA A 377 14.00 -0.98 -30.87
C ALA A 377 13.02 -1.41 -29.77
N ASP A 378 11.90 -2.03 -30.14
CA ASP A 378 10.85 -2.36 -29.14
C ASP A 378 11.25 -3.50 -28.22
N GLY A 379 12.10 -4.45 -28.66
CA GLY A 379 12.64 -5.54 -27.84
C GLY A 379 11.63 -6.59 -27.43
N TYR A 380 10.38 -6.23 -27.24
CA TYR A 380 9.24 -7.09 -26.90
C TYR A 380 7.90 -6.43 -27.23
N ASP A 381 6.83 -7.24 -27.33
CA ASP A 381 5.46 -6.71 -27.43
C ASP A 381 4.94 -6.34 -26.05
N ARG A 382 4.63 -5.06 -25.82
CA ARG A 382 4.06 -4.58 -24.56
C ARG A 382 2.78 -5.31 -24.15
N ALA A 383 1.96 -5.75 -25.10
CA ALA A 383 0.72 -6.46 -24.85
C ALA A 383 0.92 -7.90 -24.36
N GLY A 384 2.18 -8.35 -24.19
CA GLY A 384 2.51 -9.72 -23.74
C GLY A 384 2.09 -10.82 -24.71
N LYS A 385 1.70 -10.45 -25.92
CA LYS A 385 1.41 -11.43 -26.99
C LYS A 385 2.73 -11.95 -27.50
N ARG A 386 3.13 -13.16 -27.10
CA ARG A 386 4.42 -13.80 -27.44
C ARG A 386 4.65 -14.06 -28.95
N LYS A 387 3.88 -13.45 -29.81
CA LYS A 387 4.09 -13.58 -31.25
C LYS A 387 5.34 -12.82 -31.66
N ASN A 388 6.31 -13.53 -32.23
CA ASN A 388 7.58 -13.03 -32.76
C ASN A 388 8.58 -12.50 -31.72
N GLU A 389 8.59 -12.99 -30.48
CA GLU A 389 9.53 -12.56 -29.44
C GLU A 389 10.99 -12.63 -29.91
N ASP A 390 11.39 -13.73 -30.59
CA ASP A 390 12.76 -13.88 -31.15
C ASP A 390 13.10 -12.84 -32.20
N ALA A 391 12.13 -12.37 -32.99
CA ALA A 391 12.36 -11.29 -33.97
C ALA A 391 12.64 -9.96 -33.28
N TYR A 392 11.89 -9.62 -32.21
CA TYR A 392 12.14 -8.41 -31.41
C TYR A 392 13.53 -8.43 -30.76
N ILE A 393 13.92 -9.58 -30.19
CA ILE A 393 15.24 -9.73 -29.57
C ILE A 393 16.34 -9.63 -30.64
N THR A 394 16.15 -10.23 -31.82
CA THR A 394 17.11 -10.14 -32.91
C THR A 394 17.31 -8.71 -33.39
N GLU A 395 16.23 -7.94 -33.57
CA GLU A 395 16.28 -6.52 -33.94
C GLU A 395 17.03 -5.71 -32.88
N ALA A 396 16.70 -5.91 -31.60
CA ALA A 396 17.35 -5.26 -30.48
C ALA A 396 18.86 -5.55 -30.44
N CYS A 397 19.26 -6.80 -30.63
CA CYS A 397 20.68 -7.20 -30.67
C CYS A 397 21.42 -6.57 -31.84
N ASN A 398 20.82 -6.53 -33.03
CA ASN A 398 21.41 -5.88 -34.22
C ASN A 398 21.63 -4.40 -33.99
N LEU A 399 20.69 -3.71 -33.33
CA LEU A 399 20.83 -2.33 -32.94
C LEU A 399 21.93 -2.13 -31.90
N ALA A 400 21.91 -2.95 -30.83
CA ALA A 400 22.84 -2.85 -29.71
C ALA A 400 24.30 -3.12 -30.10
N LYS A 401 24.54 -4.04 -31.05
CA LYS A 401 25.88 -4.46 -31.46
C LYS A 401 26.76 -3.31 -31.95
N ASN A 402 26.17 -2.29 -32.57
CA ASN A 402 26.87 -1.14 -33.14
C ASN A 402 26.70 0.14 -32.33
N ALA A 403 26.02 0.05 -31.19
CA ALA A 403 25.82 1.18 -30.31
C ALA A 403 26.97 1.31 -29.30
N SER A 404 27.31 2.52 -28.87
CA SER A 404 28.29 2.74 -27.81
C SER A 404 27.81 2.23 -26.46
N LYS A 405 26.48 2.32 -26.21
CA LYS A 405 25.78 1.82 -25.02
C LYS A 405 24.38 1.33 -25.42
N ALA A 406 23.84 0.43 -24.62
CA ALA A 406 22.46 -0.01 -24.74
C ALA A 406 21.69 0.29 -23.45
N VAL A 407 20.59 1.03 -23.53
CA VAL A 407 19.64 1.26 -22.42
C VAL A 407 18.44 0.37 -22.65
N VAL A 408 18.23 -0.62 -21.78
CA VAL A 408 17.19 -1.63 -21.92
C VAL A 408 16.10 -1.40 -20.86
N PHE A 409 14.91 -1.11 -21.30
CA PHE A 409 13.72 -0.90 -20.45
C PHE A 409 12.97 -2.21 -20.30
N ILE A 410 12.83 -2.66 -19.06
CA ILE A 410 12.08 -3.87 -18.70
C ILE A 410 11.29 -3.66 -17.43
N GLY A 411 10.40 -4.57 -17.08
CA GLY A 411 9.64 -4.47 -15.84
C GLY A 411 8.47 -5.42 -15.77
N LEU A 412 7.57 -5.18 -14.81
CA LEU A 412 6.34 -5.92 -14.62
C LEU A 412 5.24 -5.35 -15.52
N THR A 413 4.53 -6.22 -16.23
CA THR A 413 3.35 -5.85 -17.00
C THR A 413 2.10 -5.79 -16.12
N ASP A 414 1.00 -5.27 -16.67
CA ASP A 414 -0.29 -5.15 -15.95
C ASP A 414 -0.83 -6.50 -15.44
N ASP A 415 -0.43 -7.61 -16.09
CA ASP A 415 -0.84 -8.96 -15.70
C ASP A 415 -0.08 -9.51 -14.49
N TYR A 416 0.98 -8.84 -14.04
CA TYR A 416 1.82 -9.32 -12.95
C TYR A 416 1.48 -8.71 -11.59
N GLU A 417 0.95 -7.51 -11.56
CA GLU A 417 0.64 -6.82 -10.30
C GLU A 417 -0.62 -5.95 -10.42
N SER A 418 -1.56 -6.16 -9.52
CA SER A 418 -2.83 -5.43 -9.44
C SER A 418 -3.47 -5.68 -8.08
N GLU A 419 -4.38 -4.82 -7.70
CA GLU A 419 -5.39 -5.17 -6.70
C GLU A 419 -6.18 -6.39 -7.14
N GLY A 420 -6.58 -7.24 -6.16
CA GLY A 420 -7.45 -8.40 -6.35
C GLY A 420 -6.73 -9.71 -6.66
N PHE A 421 -5.40 -9.71 -6.81
CA PHE A 421 -4.63 -10.94 -6.91
C PHE A 421 -3.17 -10.73 -6.47
N ASP A 422 -2.53 -11.81 -6.04
CA ASP A 422 -1.11 -11.84 -5.71
C ASP A 422 -0.29 -12.40 -6.87
N ARG A 423 0.97 -11.98 -6.96
CA ARG A 423 1.93 -12.54 -7.93
C ARG A 423 2.23 -14.00 -7.57
N SER A 424 2.42 -14.82 -8.58
CA SER A 424 2.85 -16.22 -8.42
C SER A 424 4.37 -16.40 -8.40
N THR A 425 5.12 -15.36 -8.79
CA THR A 425 6.59 -15.40 -8.94
C THR A 425 7.20 -14.01 -8.76
N MET A 426 8.44 -13.96 -8.32
CA MET A 426 9.26 -12.75 -8.35
C MET A 426 9.95 -12.50 -9.70
N LYS A 427 9.85 -13.44 -10.63
CA LYS A 427 10.50 -13.30 -11.94
C LYS A 427 9.82 -12.22 -12.77
N LEU A 428 10.62 -11.55 -13.58
CA LEU A 428 10.14 -10.74 -14.69
C LEU A 428 9.52 -11.65 -15.78
N PRO A 429 8.74 -11.08 -16.72
CA PRO A 429 8.35 -11.81 -17.92
C PRO A 429 9.57 -12.43 -18.58
N ASP A 430 9.47 -13.71 -19.00
CA ASP A 430 10.60 -14.45 -19.55
C ASP A 430 11.27 -13.72 -20.73
N GLY A 431 10.48 -13.08 -21.59
CA GLY A 431 10.98 -12.28 -22.71
C GLY A 431 11.85 -11.10 -22.28
N HIS A 432 11.55 -10.49 -21.14
CA HIS A 432 12.34 -9.39 -20.62
C HIS A 432 13.72 -9.85 -20.13
N ASN A 433 13.80 -10.99 -19.43
CA ASN A 433 15.08 -11.57 -19.01
C ASN A 433 15.93 -12.00 -20.22
N ARG A 434 15.31 -12.71 -21.18
CA ARG A 434 15.97 -13.13 -22.42
C ARG A 434 16.50 -11.95 -23.23
N LEU A 435 15.77 -10.83 -23.28
CA LEU A 435 16.20 -9.63 -23.96
C LEU A 435 17.48 -9.07 -23.36
N VAL A 436 17.51 -8.87 -22.02
CA VAL A 436 18.71 -8.35 -21.35
C VAL A 436 19.90 -9.28 -21.56
N GLU A 437 19.74 -10.59 -21.37
CA GLU A 437 20.79 -11.57 -21.59
C GLU A 437 21.32 -11.54 -23.04
N ALA A 438 20.44 -11.46 -24.03
CA ALA A 438 20.84 -11.43 -25.43
C ALA A 438 21.58 -10.13 -25.80
N VAL A 439 21.11 -8.99 -25.31
CA VAL A 439 21.75 -7.69 -25.53
C VAL A 439 23.12 -7.63 -24.85
N SER A 440 23.24 -8.15 -23.63
CA SER A 440 24.53 -8.18 -22.88
C SER A 440 25.59 -9.04 -23.57
N ARG A 441 25.20 -10.04 -24.34
CA ARG A 441 26.17 -10.85 -25.15
C ARG A 441 26.77 -10.09 -26.34
N VAL A 442 26.06 -9.08 -26.86
CA VAL A 442 26.50 -8.33 -28.05
C VAL A 442 27.01 -6.92 -27.73
N ASN A 443 26.71 -6.41 -26.55
CA ASN A 443 27.17 -5.10 -26.04
C ASN A 443 27.44 -5.20 -24.55
N HIS A 444 28.66 -4.88 -24.10
CA HIS A 444 29.05 -4.95 -22.69
C HIS A 444 28.68 -3.68 -21.89
N ASN A 445 28.21 -2.64 -22.57
CA ASN A 445 27.83 -1.37 -21.98
C ASN A 445 26.30 -1.27 -21.82
N VAL A 446 25.72 -2.26 -21.14
CA VAL A 446 24.27 -2.31 -20.92
C VAL A 446 23.86 -1.59 -19.64
N ILE A 447 22.83 -0.78 -19.77
CA ILE A 447 22.15 -0.06 -18.69
C ILE A 447 20.71 -0.56 -18.67
N VAL A 448 20.25 -1.07 -17.54
CA VAL A 448 18.85 -1.51 -17.39
C VAL A 448 18.05 -0.45 -16.66
N VAL A 449 16.90 -0.09 -17.21
CA VAL A 449 15.85 0.68 -16.54
C VAL A 449 14.72 -0.28 -16.17
N LEU A 450 14.43 -0.37 -14.86
CA LEU A 450 13.46 -1.29 -14.31
C LEU A 450 12.18 -0.54 -13.93
N GLU A 451 11.02 -1.00 -14.42
CA GLU A 451 9.70 -0.46 -14.12
C GLU A 451 8.80 -1.54 -13.51
N GLY A 452 8.26 -1.31 -12.32
CA GLY A 452 7.39 -2.25 -11.63
C GLY A 452 7.15 -1.82 -10.17
N GLY A 453 6.10 -2.33 -9.54
CA GLY A 453 5.66 -1.89 -8.22
C GLY A 453 6.19 -2.72 -7.05
N SER A 454 7.05 -3.71 -7.31
CA SER A 454 7.58 -4.61 -6.26
C SER A 454 8.89 -5.26 -6.69
N PRO A 455 9.67 -5.85 -5.76
CA PRO A 455 10.93 -6.51 -6.06
C PRO A 455 10.82 -7.63 -7.10
N VAL A 456 11.86 -7.77 -7.89
CA VAL A 456 12.00 -8.80 -8.93
C VAL A 456 13.35 -9.50 -8.86
N GLU A 457 13.40 -10.74 -9.34
CA GLU A 457 14.64 -11.47 -9.56
C GLU A 457 15.39 -10.88 -10.76
N MET A 458 16.70 -10.69 -10.63
CA MET A 458 17.57 -10.10 -11.65
C MET A 458 18.75 -11.03 -11.95
N PRO A 459 18.55 -12.14 -12.70
CA PRO A 459 19.60 -13.10 -12.96
C PRO A 459 20.77 -12.51 -13.75
N TRP A 460 20.52 -11.47 -14.54
CA TRP A 460 21.46 -10.75 -15.40
C TRP A 460 22.17 -9.56 -14.70
N ALA A 461 21.91 -9.33 -13.41
CA ALA A 461 22.38 -8.12 -12.72
C ALA A 461 23.91 -7.96 -12.73
N ASP A 462 24.64 -9.08 -12.78
CA ASP A 462 26.09 -9.06 -12.80
C ASP A 462 26.64 -8.86 -14.23
N ASP A 463 25.82 -9.05 -15.29
CA ASP A 463 26.20 -8.92 -16.69
C ASP A 463 25.99 -7.50 -17.27
N VAL A 464 25.40 -6.59 -16.49
CA VAL A 464 25.09 -5.22 -16.91
C VAL A 464 25.88 -4.19 -16.12
N LYS A 465 26.17 -3.05 -16.73
CA LYS A 465 26.99 -2.00 -16.10
C LYS A 465 26.23 -1.07 -15.17
N ALA A 466 24.95 -0.84 -15.45
CA ALA A 466 24.11 0.00 -14.59
C ALA A 466 22.68 -0.51 -14.50
N ILE A 467 22.03 -0.23 -13.38
CA ILE A 467 20.62 -0.54 -13.12
C ILE A 467 19.98 0.69 -12.45
N LEU A 468 18.99 1.26 -13.11
CA LEU A 468 18.15 2.33 -12.60
C LEU A 468 16.75 1.78 -12.32
N ASN A 469 16.31 1.80 -11.07
CA ASN A 469 14.95 1.41 -10.72
C ASN A 469 14.06 2.66 -10.72
N ALA A 470 13.17 2.75 -11.70
CA ALA A 470 12.22 3.83 -11.87
C ALA A 470 10.86 3.53 -11.20
N TYR A 471 10.64 2.29 -10.75
CA TYR A 471 9.38 1.83 -10.19
C TYR A 471 8.18 2.19 -11.08
N LEU A 472 7.10 2.76 -10.49
CA LEU A 472 5.90 3.27 -11.17
C LEU A 472 5.83 4.79 -10.97
N GLY A 473 6.58 5.50 -11.80
CA GLY A 473 6.93 6.91 -11.59
C GLY A 473 5.89 7.94 -12.07
N GLY A 474 4.62 7.55 -12.31
CA GLY A 474 3.56 8.48 -12.71
C GLY A 474 3.65 8.95 -14.16
N GLN A 475 2.74 9.86 -14.53
CA GLN A 475 2.55 10.27 -15.94
C GLN A 475 3.77 10.91 -16.61
N SER A 476 4.70 11.44 -15.82
CA SER A 476 5.94 12.10 -16.32
C SER A 476 7.20 11.29 -16.04
N VAL A 477 7.09 9.97 -15.84
CA VAL A 477 8.23 9.10 -15.53
C VAL A 477 9.27 9.08 -16.65
N ALA A 478 8.84 9.06 -17.90
CA ALA A 478 9.76 8.94 -19.04
C ALA A 478 10.75 10.12 -19.17
N PRO A 479 10.36 11.40 -19.13
CA PRO A 479 11.32 12.49 -19.11
C PRO A 479 12.15 12.52 -17.81
N ALA A 480 11.61 12.09 -16.68
CA ALA A 480 12.36 11.97 -15.44
C ALA A 480 13.49 10.93 -15.55
N ILE A 481 13.22 9.76 -16.17
CA ILE A 481 14.25 8.75 -16.47
C ILE A 481 15.36 9.36 -17.34
N VAL A 482 15.00 10.07 -18.40
CA VAL A 482 15.98 10.70 -19.29
C VAL A 482 16.82 11.74 -18.56
N ASP A 483 16.22 12.55 -17.68
CA ASP A 483 16.95 13.54 -16.88
C ASP A 483 17.97 12.86 -15.94
N VAL A 484 17.58 11.76 -15.32
CA VAL A 484 18.52 10.99 -14.48
C VAL A 484 19.60 10.34 -15.33
N LEU A 485 19.25 9.64 -16.43
CA LEU A 485 20.23 8.98 -17.28
C LEU A 485 21.26 9.94 -17.89
N THR A 486 20.88 11.19 -18.15
CA THR A 486 21.77 12.20 -18.75
C THR A 486 22.49 13.10 -17.73
N GLY A 487 22.23 12.89 -16.44
CA GLY A 487 22.84 13.65 -15.34
C GLY A 487 22.27 15.07 -15.18
N LYS A 488 21.16 15.39 -15.82
CA LYS A 488 20.41 16.62 -15.57
C LYS A 488 19.82 16.62 -14.17
N SER A 489 19.41 15.43 -13.71
CA SER A 489 19.04 15.17 -12.32
C SER A 489 19.99 14.11 -11.73
N ASN A 490 20.53 14.39 -10.54
CA ASN A 490 21.36 13.42 -9.83
C ASN A 490 20.44 12.47 -9.04
N PRO A 491 20.51 11.13 -9.23
CA PRO A 491 19.69 10.19 -8.47
C PRO A 491 20.01 10.28 -6.98
N CYS A 492 18.98 10.30 -6.16
CA CYS A 492 19.08 10.39 -4.72
C CYS A 492 18.09 9.48 -3.98
N GLY A 493 17.26 8.77 -4.69
CA GLY A 493 16.32 7.84 -4.11
C GLY A 493 17.03 6.67 -3.41
N LYS A 494 16.41 6.18 -2.33
CA LYS A 494 16.88 5.02 -1.57
C LYS A 494 15.74 4.00 -1.48
N LEU A 495 16.04 2.70 -1.61
CA LEU A 495 15.03 1.65 -1.57
C LEU A 495 14.21 1.70 -0.28
N ALA A 496 12.90 1.65 -0.42
CA ALA A 496 11.97 1.55 0.70
C ALA A 496 11.62 0.08 1.07
N GLU A 497 12.26 -0.85 0.39
CA GLU A 497 12.12 -2.29 0.57
C GLU A 497 13.38 -3.02 0.13
N THR A 498 13.63 -4.19 0.71
CA THR A 498 14.75 -5.05 0.34
C THR A 498 14.46 -5.76 -0.99
N TYR A 499 15.48 -5.89 -1.84
CA TYR A 499 15.44 -6.73 -3.03
C TYR A 499 16.16 -8.04 -2.73
N PRO A 500 15.44 -9.16 -2.47
CA PRO A 500 16.07 -10.47 -2.30
C PRO A 500 16.63 -10.98 -3.63
N ILE A 501 17.54 -11.95 -3.56
CA ILE A 501 18.11 -12.57 -4.77
C ILE A 501 17.05 -13.40 -5.49
N CYS A 502 16.27 -14.17 -4.75
CA CYS A 502 15.17 -14.98 -5.29
C CYS A 502 14.04 -15.14 -4.27
N LEU A 503 12.89 -15.60 -4.73
CA LEU A 503 11.70 -15.81 -3.90
C LEU A 503 11.95 -16.71 -2.69
N LYS A 504 12.79 -17.74 -2.83
CA LYS A 504 13.11 -18.68 -1.73
C LYS A 504 13.81 -18.03 -0.55
N ASP A 505 14.40 -16.86 -0.75
CA ASP A 505 15.11 -16.13 0.29
C ASP A 505 14.18 -15.30 1.17
N THR A 506 12.90 -15.15 0.77
CA THR A 506 11.94 -14.32 1.52
C THR A 506 11.40 -15.04 2.75
N PRO A 507 11.06 -14.32 3.83
CA PRO A 507 10.50 -14.93 5.04
C PRO A 507 9.16 -15.62 4.82
N THR A 508 8.47 -15.27 3.75
CA THR A 508 7.13 -15.78 3.44
C THR A 508 7.12 -16.88 2.37
N SER A 509 8.27 -17.26 1.82
CA SER A 509 8.39 -18.17 0.66
C SER A 509 7.68 -19.52 0.81
N PHE A 510 7.50 -20.00 2.04
CA PHE A 510 6.88 -21.29 2.34
C PHE A 510 5.35 -21.22 2.51
N ARG A 511 4.79 -19.98 2.67
CA ARG A 511 3.41 -19.79 3.12
C ARG A 511 2.70 -18.63 2.43
N TYR A 512 3.19 -18.17 1.29
CA TYR A 512 2.59 -17.03 0.60
C TYR A 512 2.42 -17.26 -0.91
N PRO A 513 1.28 -16.89 -1.49
CA PRO A 513 0.03 -16.60 -0.80
C PRO A 513 -0.54 -17.86 -0.15
N ASP A 514 -1.12 -17.76 1.05
CA ASP A 514 -1.76 -18.90 1.68
C ASP A 514 -3.17 -19.08 1.09
N SER A 515 -3.43 -20.28 0.60
CA SER A 515 -4.74 -20.64 0.02
C SER A 515 -5.81 -20.98 1.06
N LYS A 516 -5.41 -21.07 2.34
CA LYS A 516 -6.34 -21.26 3.46
C LYS A 516 -6.96 -19.93 3.85
N GLU A 517 -8.04 -19.98 4.59
CA GLU A 517 -8.60 -18.79 5.20
C GLU A 517 -7.70 -18.26 6.32
N ASP A 518 -7.16 -19.13 7.15
CA ASP A 518 -6.31 -18.77 8.28
C ASP A 518 -4.85 -18.63 7.84
N VAL A 519 -4.40 -17.39 7.72
CA VAL A 519 -3.05 -17.02 7.28
C VAL A 519 -2.21 -16.67 8.50
N GLN A 520 -1.35 -17.56 8.91
CA GLN A 520 -0.47 -17.37 10.08
C GLN A 520 0.79 -16.58 9.70
N TYR A 521 1.06 -15.49 10.42
CA TYR A 521 2.22 -14.63 10.22
C TYR A 521 3.37 -15.09 11.12
N ARG A 522 3.84 -16.35 10.87
CA ARG A 522 4.79 -17.04 11.77
C ARG A 522 6.16 -16.40 11.85
N GLU A 523 6.53 -15.58 10.88
CA GLU A 523 7.76 -14.79 10.90
C GLU A 523 7.73 -13.65 11.92
N SER A 524 6.57 -13.35 12.54
CA SER A 524 6.38 -12.32 13.56
C SER A 524 6.92 -10.96 13.12
N ILE A 525 7.78 -10.32 13.90
CA ILE A 525 8.39 -9.01 13.59
C ILE A 525 9.44 -9.07 12.45
N PHE A 526 9.80 -10.27 11.99
CA PHE A 526 10.90 -10.47 11.04
C PHE A 526 10.42 -10.42 9.59
N ILE A 527 10.03 -9.23 9.13
CA ILE A 527 9.75 -8.95 7.72
C ILE A 527 10.83 -8.02 7.13
N GLY A 528 10.97 -8.02 5.80
CA GLY A 528 11.92 -7.16 5.10
C GLY A 528 13.35 -7.29 5.64
N TYR A 529 14.09 -6.18 5.72
CA TYR A 529 15.49 -6.18 6.20
C TYR A 529 15.65 -6.75 7.60
N ARG A 530 14.62 -6.67 8.47
CA ARG A 530 14.66 -7.26 9.81
C ARG A 530 14.91 -8.77 9.76
N TYR A 531 14.29 -9.43 8.78
CA TYR A 531 14.51 -10.84 8.52
C TYR A 531 15.87 -11.11 7.90
N TYR A 532 16.20 -10.45 6.78
CA TYR A 532 17.43 -10.75 6.04
C TYR A 532 18.69 -10.46 6.86
N ASP A 533 18.67 -9.44 7.71
CA ASP A 533 19.77 -9.13 8.62
C ASP A 533 19.82 -10.12 9.78
N LYS A 534 18.67 -10.61 10.27
CA LYS A 534 18.58 -11.60 11.35
C LYS A 534 19.19 -12.95 10.98
N VAL A 535 18.93 -13.41 9.76
CA VAL A 535 19.43 -14.71 9.27
C VAL A 535 20.71 -14.54 8.40
N GLU A 536 21.30 -13.35 8.38
CA GLU A 536 22.49 -12.99 7.60
C GLU A 536 22.40 -13.40 6.11
N ARG A 537 21.19 -13.33 5.57
CA ARG A 537 20.94 -13.74 4.19
C ARG A 537 21.38 -12.67 3.21
N ASN A 538 22.12 -13.08 2.20
CA ASN A 538 22.46 -12.19 1.10
C ASN A 538 21.21 -11.70 0.38
N VAL A 539 21.25 -10.43 -0.02
CA VAL A 539 20.21 -9.77 -0.79
C VAL A 539 20.81 -9.15 -2.03
N ARG A 540 20.02 -8.92 -3.05
CA ARG A 540 20.50 -8.22 -4.26
C ARG A 540 20.79 -6.76 -3.93
N PHE A 541 19.87 -6.10 -3.22
CA PHE A 541 20.03 -4.75 -2.71
C PHE A 541 19.34 -4.62 -1.34
N PRO A 542 20.03 -4.09 -0.32
CA PRO A 542 19.43 -3.95 1.01
C PRO A 542 18.46 -2.78 1.10
N PHE A 543 17.60 -2.80 2.12
CA PHE A 543 16.75 -1.66 2.48
C PHE A 543 17.57 -0.38 2.66
N GLY A 544 17.05 0.73 2.15
CA GLY A 544 17.70 2.02 2.21
C GLY A 544 18.86 2.21 1.22
N PHE A 545 19.15 1.24 0.37
CA PHE A 545 20.24 1.33 -0.61
C PHE A 545 19.87 2.22 -1.80
N GLY A 546 20.85 2.96 -2.31
CA GLY A 546 20.77 3.75 -3.53
C GLY A 546 22.05 4.55 -3.73
N LEU A 547 22.52 4.60 -4.98
CA LEU A 547 23.73 5.32 -5.39
C LEU A 547 23.39 6.74 -5.86
N SER A 548 24.43 7.56 -5.95
CA SER A 548 24.39 8.91 -6.49
C SER A 548 25.54 9.10 -7.50
N TYR A 549 25.49 10.16 -8.31
CA TYR A 549 26.61 10.58 -9.15
C TYR A 549 27.69 11.36 -8.37
N THR A 550 27.48 11.50 -7.06
CA THR A 550 28.47 12.08 -6.12
C THR A 550 28.68 11.14 -4.94
N SER A 551 29.60 11.48 -4.05
CA SER A 551 29.94 10.71 -2.85
C SER A 551 29.74 11.53 -1.59
N PHE A 552 29.47 10.85 -0.48
CA PHE A 552 29.23 11.48 0.81
C PHE A 552 30.09 10.85 1.91
N GLU A 553 30.61 11.68 2.78
CA GLU A 553 31.32 11.30 3.99
C GLU A 553 30.49 11.66 5.22
N TYR A 554 30.52 10.78 6.22
CA TYR A 554 29.84 10.97 7.49
C TYR A 554 30.84 11.07 8.62
N SER A 555 30.66 12.03 9.53
CA SER A 555 31.57 12.24 10.64
C SER A 555 30.88 12.79 11.89
N ASP A 556 31.59 12.87 12.98
CA ASP A 556 31.27 13.62 14.22
C ASP A 556 29.99 13.23 14.90
N ILE A 557 29.65 11.92 14.97
CA ILE A 557 28.43 11.48 15.67
C ILE A 557 28.49 11.85 17.16
N LYS A 558 27.43 12.49 17.64
CA LYS A 558 27.27 12.88 19.05
C LYS A 558 25.87 12.63 19.53
N LEU A 559 25.76 12.02 20.69
CA LEU A 559 24.51 11.96 21.45
C LEU A 559 24.47 13.09 22.46
N ARG A 560 23.38 13.86 22.47
CA ARG A 560 23.22 14.93 23.48
C ARG A 560 23.25 14.38 24.91
N LYS A 561 22.67 13.17 25.10
CA LYS A 561 22.62 12.45 26.38
C LYS A 561 22.91 10.98 26.10
N LYS A 562 23.86 10.39 26.83
CA LYS A 562 24.20 8.96 26.69
C LYS A 562 23.47 8.07 27.68
N ASN A 563 23.15 8.57 28.86
CA ASN A 563 22.42 7.84 29.90
C ASN A 563 20.96 8.31 29.89
N LEU A 564 20.07 7.46 29.43
CA LEU A 564 18.65 7.72 29.25
C LEU A 564 17.81 6.96 30.30
N LYS A 565 16.61 7.43 30.52
CA LYS A 565 15.59 6.75 31.32
C LYS A 565 14.39 6.42 30.44
N LYS A 566 13.55 5.48 30.88
CA LYS A 566 12.21 5.24 30.28
C LYS A 566 11.49 6.59 30.08
N GLY A 567 10.85 6.75 28.92
CA GLY A 567 10.16 7.99 28.52
C GLY A 567 11.08 9.09 27.95
N GLU A 568 12.40 8.86 27.91
CA GLU A 568 13.33 9.80 27.29
C GLU A 568 13.76 9.35 25.90
N GLY A 569 13.71 10.28 24.96
CA GLY A 569 14.25 10.11 23.60
C GLY A 569 15.74 10.51 23.52
N ALA A 570 16.34 10.33 22.36
CA ALA A 570 17.72 10.71 22.06
C ALA A 570 17.80 11.72 20.91
N LYS A 571 18.77 12.64 20.97
CA LYS A 571 19.13 13.50 19.85
C LYS A 571 20.49 13.07 19.32
N VAL A 572 20.47 12.58 18.08
CA VAL A 572 21.65 12.08 17.36
C VAL A 572 22.10 13.16 16.38
N THR A 573 23.27 13.71 16.59
CA THR A 573 23.83 14.77 15.73
C THR A 573 25.09 14.24 15.05
N PHE A 574 25.23 14.50 13.75
CA PHE A 574 26.40 14.11 12.96
C PHE A 574 26.57 15.07 11.77
N THR A 575 27.68 14.98 11.08
CA THR A 575 28.02 15.80 9.91
C THR A 575 27.98 14.94 8.65
N ILE A 576 27.42 15.47 7.56
CA ILE A 576 27.47 14.88 6.22
C ILE A 576 28.14 15.89 5.30
N LYS A 577 29.11 15.42 4.51
CA LYS A 577 29.86 16.21 3.53
C LYS A 577 29.73 15.59 2.15
N ASN A 578 29.48 16.40 1.14
CA ASN A 578 29.60 15.98 -0.25
C ASN A 578 31.06 16.03 -0.67
N THR A 579 31.64 14.88 -0.94
CA THR A 579 33.08 14.74 -1.28
C THR A 579 33.32 14.59 -2.78
N GLY A 580 32.25 14.56 -3.61
CA GLY A 580 32.40 14.51 -5.06
C GLY A 580 32.18 15.85 -5.72
N ASP A 581 32.12 15.85 -7.04
CA ASP A 581 32.17 17.05 -7.89
C ASP A 581 30.77 17.51 -8.36
N VAL A 582 29.71 16.80 -7.97
CA VAL A 582 28.32 17.08 -8.39
C VAL A 582 27.47 17.36 -7.16
N ALA A 583 26.57 18.34 -7.25
CA ALA A 583 25.55 18.57 -6.23
C ALA A 583 24.66 17.35 -6.09
N GLY A 584 24.34 16.95 -4.86
CA GLY A 584 23.51 15.77 -4.62
C GLY A 584 22.79 15.83 -3.29
N SER A 585 21.78 14.97 -3.14
CA SER A 585 21.09 14.76 -1.88
C SER A 585 21.46 13.41 -1.28
N GLU A 586 21.72 13.40 0.03
CA GLU A 586 21.97 12.19 0.80
C GLU A 586 20.84 11.97 1.81
N ILE A 587 20.53 10.70 2.06
CA ILE A 587 19.53 10.27 3.04
C ILE A 587 20.24 9.46 4.12
N ALA A 588 20.48 10.10 5.25
CA ALA A 588 21.05 9.43 6.42
C ALA A 588 19.96 8.75 7.24
N GLN A 589 20.14 7.48 7.52
CA GLN A 589 19.21 6.58 8.18
C GLN A 589 19.74 6.26 9.57
N VAL A 590 18.90 6.43 10.60
CA VAL A 590 19.27 6.18 11.99
C VAL A 590 18.57 4.93 12.48
N TYR A 591 19.37 3.94 12.84
CA TYR A 591 18.90 2.65 13.34
C TYR A 591 19.23 2.49 14.83
N VAL A 592 18.38 1.77 15.55
CA VAL A 592 18.61 1.39 16.94
C VAL A 592 18.64 -0.12 17.07
N ALA A 593 19.59 -0.62 17.84
CA ALA A 593 19.74 -2.03 18.19
C ALA A 593 19.84 -2.23 19.70
N LYS A 594 19.33 -3.36 20.18
CA LYS A 594 19.52 -3.85 21.55
C LYS A 594 20.24 -5.21 21.48
N PRO A 595 21.58 -5.23 21.59
CA PRO A 595 22.36 -6.45 21.37
C PRO A 595 22.00 -7.59 22.34
N GLU A 596 21.84 -7.26 23.61
CA GLU A 596 21.45 -8.21 24.64
C GLU A 596 20.01 -7.94 25.08
N SER A 597 19.09 -8.85 24.78
CA SER A 597 17.68 -8.73 25.10
C SER A 597 17.10 -10.03 25.57
N LYS A 598 16.13 -9.95 26.53
CA LYS A 598 15.34 -11.08 27.01
C LYS A 598 14.22 -11.44 26.03
N VAL A 599 13.90 -10.54 25.11
CA VAL A 599 12.91 -10.74 24.06
C VAL A 599 13.59 -10.75 22.69
N PHE A 600 13.05 -11.52 21.75
CA PHE A 600 13.61 -11.51 20.40
C PHE A 600 13.43 -10.13 19.74
N ARG A 601 14.48 -9.65 19.09
CA ARG A 601 14.50 -8.36 18.37
C ARG A 601 15.17 -8.49 17.03
N ALA A 602 14.84 -7.60 16.12
CA ALA A 602 15.62 -7.43 14.90
C ALA A 602 17.03 -6.94 15.27
N PRO A 603 18.07 -7.31 14.50
CA PRO A 603 19.45 -6.85 14.75
C PRO A 603 19.58 -5.32 14.82
N LYS A 604 18.76 -4.61 14.09
CA LYS A 604 18.57 -3.16 14.14
C LYS A 604 17.24 -2.77 13.50
N GLU A 605 16.73 -1.62 13.88
CA GLU A 605 15.47 -1.10 13.36
C GLU A 605 15.60 0.38 13.03
N LEU A 606 15.06 0.79 11.89
CA LEU A 606 14.98 2.22 11.52
C LEU A 606 14.11 2.96 12.55
N LYS A 607 14.64 4.04 13.11
CA LYS A 607 13.94 4.89 14.07
C LYS A 607 13.94 6.37 13.69
N GLY A 608 14.63 6.72 12.63
CA GLY A 608 14.61 8.07 12.08
C GLY A 608 15.46 8.22 10.84
N PHE A 609 15.26 9.30 10.11
CA PHE A 609 16.04 9.64 8.92
C PHE A 609 16.01 11.13 8.63
N VAL A 610 16.97 11.58 7.85
CA VAL A 610 17.06 12.97 7.35
C VAL A 610 17.61 12.98 5.93
N LYS A 611 16.99 13.77 5.06
CA LYS A 611 17.47 14.05 3.71
C LYS A 611 18.13 15.43 3.68
N VAL A 612 19.30 15.52 3.10
CA VAL A 612 20.04 16.78 2.97
C VAL A 612 20.56 16.95 1.56
N GLN A 613 20.43 18.15 1.01
CA GLN A 613 21.02 18.54 -0.27
C GLN A 613 22.32 19.30 -0.01
N LEU A 614 23.38 18.93 -0.72
CA LEU A 614 24.73 19.44 -0.56
C LEU A 614 25.36 19.78 -1.91
N GLN A 615 25.99 20.94 -1.98
CA GLN A 615 26.86 21.32 -3.10
C GLN A 615 28.18 20.56 -3.02
N PRO A 616 29.01 20.48 -4.09
CA PRO A 616 30.35 19.93 -4.02
C PRO A 616 31.16 20.58 -2.91
N GLY A 617 31.78 19.78 -2.04
CA GLY A 617 32.55 20.23 -0.89
C GLY A 617 31.73 20.77 0.30
N GLU A 618 30.41 20.96 0.15
CA GLU A 618 29.56 21.44 1.24
C GLU A 618 29.40 20.37 2.33
N GLU A 619 29.40 20.81 3.58
CA GLU A 619 29.11 19.97 4.73
C GLU A 619 27.94 20.56 5.55
N LYS A 620 27.11 19.69 6.09
CA LYS A 620 26.01 20.07 6.99
C LYS A 620 26.00 19.20 8.23
N LYS A 621 25.87 19.87 9.36
CA LYS A 621 25.57 19.23 10.63
C LYS A 621 24.07 19.02 10.74
N VAL A 622 23.67 17.78 10.93
CA VAL A 622 22.25 17.37 11.01
C VAL A 622 21.95 16.74 12.36
N THR A 623 20.71 16.83 12.79
CA THR A 623 20.22 16.20 14.02
C THR A 623 18.96 15.40 13.71
N VAL A 624 18.94 14.13 14.12
CA VAL A 624 17.77 13.28 14.10
C VAL A 624 17.30 13.08 15.54
N GLU A 625 16.02 13.36 15.76
CA GLU A 625 15.39 13.14 17.05
C GLU A 625 14.75 11.75 17.07
N LEU A 626 15.13 10.96 18.04
CA LEU A 626 14.52 9.66 18.35
C LEU A 626 13.60 9.86 19.54
N ASP A 627 12.33 9.48 19.40
CA ASP A 627 11.40 9.48 20.50
C ASP A 627 11.70 8.35 21.52
N ASP A 628 10.98 8.29 22.60
CA ASP A 628 11.10 7.25 23.62
C ASP A 628 10.75 5.85 23.07
N ARG A 629 9.85 5.80 22.08
CA ARG A 629 9.44 4.58 21.40
C ARG A 629 10.55 3.97 20.53
N ALA A 630 11.62 4.71 20.24
CA ALA A 630 12.76 4.20 19.50
C ALA A 630 13.49 3.04 20.23
N PHE A 631 13.36 2.97 21.55
CA PHE A 631 14.01 1.98 22.42
C PHE A 631 13.03 0.90 22.93
N ALA A 632 11.74 1.10 22.74
CA ALA A 632 10.68 0.28 23.28
C ALA A 632 10.35 -0.95 22.42
N PHE A 633 9.74 -1.94 23.05
CA PHE A 633 9.04 -3.07 22.44
C PHE A 633 7.68 -3.24 23.13
N TRP A 634 6.78 -3.95 22.49
CA TRP A 634 5.49 -4.26 23.09
C TRP A 634 5.61 -5.47 24.03
N ASN A 635 5.32 -5.27 25.30
CA ASN A 635 5.32 -6.37 26.29
C ASN A 635 3.91 -6.93 26.45
N THR A 636 3.67 -8.12 25.95
CA THR A 636 2.36 -8.80 26.01
C THR A 636 1.92 -9.16 27.41
N ALA A 637 2.85 -9.25 28.39
CA ALA A 637 2.53 -9.55 29.78
C ALA A 637 1.93 -8.35 30.53
N THR A 638 2.28 -7.14 30.11
CA THR A 638 1.76 -5.89 30.72
C THR A 638 0.82 -5.12 29.80
N GLU A 639 0.66 -5.59 28.56
CA GLU A 639 -0.10 -4.91 27.49
C GLU A 639 0.33 -3.44 27.34
N ASP A 640 1.65 -3.18 27.39
CA ASP A 640 2.20 -1.84 27.30
C ASP A 640 3.60 -1.84 26.66
N TRP A 641 4.05 -0.66 26.27
CA TRP A 641 5.37 -0.41 25.72
C TRP A 641 6.40 -0.39 26.83
N CYS A 642 7.35 -1.32 26.73
CA CYS A 642 8.41 -1.50 27.71
C CYS A 642 9.78 -1.25 27.10
N VAL A 643 10.71 -0.82 27.96
CA VAL A 643 12.11 -0.56 27.61
C VAL A 643 13.00 -1.41 28.52
N GLU A 644 13.91 -2.20 27.93
CA GLU A 644 14.90 -2.94 28.69
C GLU A 644 16.03 -2.03 29.13
N SER A 645 16.54 -2.19 30.34
CA SER A 645 17.78 -1.54 30.75
C SER A 645 18.99 -2.09 30.00
N GLY A 646 20.06 -1.30 29.97
CA GLY A 646 21.34 -1.70 29.41
C GLY A 646 21.73 -0.92 28.17
N GLU A 647 22.68 -1.47 27.43
CA GLU A 647 23.26 -0.82 26.24
C GLU A 647 22.33 -0.91 25.02
N TYR A 648 22.21 0.21 24.32
CA TYR A 648 21.63 0.33 22.99
C TYR A 648 22.64 0.91 22.04
N LYS A 649 22.79 0.30 20.86
CA LYS A 649 23.60 0.83 19.77
C LYS A 649 22.74 1.69 18.85
N ILE A 650 23.27 2.83 18.48
CA ILE A 650 22.66 3.77 17.55
C ILE A 650 23.58 3.86 16.35
N PHE A 651 23.10 3.43 15.20
CA PHE A 651 23.82 3.42 13.95
C PHE A 651 23.31 4.53 13.03
N VAL A 652 24.24 5.18 12.33
CA VAL A 652 23.91 6.07 11.21
C VAL A 652 24.47 5.45 9.95
N GLY A 653 23.62 5.21 8.97
CA GLY A 653 24.01 4.55 7.72
C GLY A 653 23.44 5.22 6.49
N ALA A 654 24.03 4.87 5.33
CA ALA A 654 23.52 5.18 4.01
C ALA A 654 22.53 4.10 3.50
N SER A 655 22.47 2.97 4.19
CA SER A 655 21.48 1.88 4.04
C SER A 655 21.46 1.04 5.31
N SER A 656 20.58 0.02 5.38
CA SER A 656 20.55 -0.93 6.50
C SER A 656 21.86 -1.72 6.65
N ARG A 657 22.67 -1.84 5.60
CA ARG A 657 23.94 -2.58 5.60
C ARG A 657 25.18 -1.71 5.37
N ASP A 658 25.01 -0.45 5.03
CA ASP A 658 26.11 0.51 4.90
C ASP A 658 26.08 1.46 6.10
N ILE A 659 26.60 0.96 7.23
CA ILE A 659 26.70 1.71 8.49
C ILE A 659 27.98 2.53 8.48
N ARG A 660 27.86 3.82 8.67
CA ARG A 660 28.94 4.79 8.62
C ARG A 660 29.40 5.26 9.99
N LEU A 661 28.48 5.39 10.95
CA LEU A 661 28.77 5.88 12.29
C LEU A 661 28.01 5.05 13.34
N GLU A 662 28.61 4.93 14.53
CA GLU A 662 28.03 4.23 15.67
C GLU A 662 28.16 5.07 16.93
N ALA A 663 27.16 5.03 17.77
CA ALA A 663 27.17 5.59 19.12
C ALA A 663 26.42 4.66 20.08
N VAL A 664 26.72 4.80 21.36
CA VAL A 664 26.11 3.97 22.42
C VAL A 664 25.31 4.84 23.38
N ALA A 665 24.10 4.41 23.67
CA ALA A 665 23.27 4.93 24.74
C ALA A 665 23.03 3.86 25.81
N ASN A 666 23.04 4.24 27.07
CA ASN A 666 22.69 3.35 28.18
C ASN A 666 21.31 3.73 28.70
N MET A 667 20.39 2.77 28.71
CA MET A 667 19.03 2.94 29.19
C MET A 667 18.90 2.39 30.62
N LYS A 668 18.19 3.13 31.47
CA LYS A 668 17.71 2.64 32.76
C LYS A 668 16.21 2.64 32.78
N SER A 669 15.62 1.47 33.06
CA SER A 669 14.17 1.27 33.09
C SER A 669 13.77 0.47 34.31
N GLU A 670 12.57 0.72 34.81
CA GLU A 670 11.92 -0.08 35.87
C GLU A 670 11.15 -1.26 35.30
N ASP A 671 11.01 -1.34 33.96
CA ASP A 671 10.25 -2.39 33.28
C ASP A 671 10.92 -3.76 33.35
N ASP A 672 12.22 -3.82 33.64
CA ASP A 672 13.01 -5.07 33.66
C ASP A 672 12.40 -6.18 34.54
N ALA A 673 11.64 -5.80 35.59
CA ALA A 673 10.96 -6.74 36.49
C ALA A 673 9.73 -7.39 35.81
N THR A 674 9.18 -6.80 34.78
CA THR A 674 7.98 -7.28 34.06
C THR A 674 8.33 -8.08 32.80
N ILE A 675 9.57 -8.03 32.36
CA ILE A 675 10.02 -8.61 31.09
C ILE A 675 10.34 -10.09 31.30
N VAL A 676 9.55 -10.93 30.65
CA VAL A 676 9.77 -12.39 30.63
C VAL A 676 10.90 -12.72 29.66
N ASP A 677 11.83 -13.56 30.07
CA ASP A 677 12.88 -14.07 29.20
C ASP A 677 12.31 -15.15 28.26
N LEU A 678 12.29 -14.87 26.98
CA LEU A 678 11.73 -15.75 25.94
C LEU A 678 12.79 -16.62 25.23
N ARG A 679 14.07 -16.55 25.62
CA ARG A 679 15.16 -17.24 24.89
C ARG A 679 14.98 -18.76 24.90
N GLU A 680 14.51 -19.34 25.98
CA GLU A 680 14.29 -20.78 26.08
C GLU A 680 13.02 -21.22 25.36
N SER A 681 11.93 -20.48 25.51
CA SER A 681 10.61 -20.86 24.99
C SER A 681 10.39 -20.54 23.52
N ALA A 682 11.07 -19.52 23.00
CA ALA A 682 10.91 -19.01 21.64
C ALA A 682 12.22 -19.02 20.83
N GLY A 683 13.09 -20.02 21.05
CA GLY A 683 14.46 -20.09 20.51
C GLY A 683 14.58 -19.89 19.01
N VAL A 684 13.61 -20.33 18.20
CA VAL A 684 13.63 -20.15 16.74
C VAL A 684 13.67 -18.65 16.34
N TYR A 685 13.12 -17.77 17.18
CA TYR A 685 13.13 -16.32 16.95
C TYR A 685 14.41 -15.64 17.46
N PHE A 686 15.21 -16.31 18.30
CA PHE A 686 16.51 -15.81 18.78
C PHE A 686 17.67 -16.29 17.95
N ASP A 687 17.83 -17.60 17.80
CA ASP A 687 19.00 -18.19 17.17
C ASP A 687 18.71 -18.91 15.85
N GLY A 688 17.40 -19.16 15.59
CA GLY A 688 16.94 -19.86 14.39
C GLY A 688 16.52 -18.96 13.25
N ASP A 689 15.88 -19.57 12.27
CA ASP A 689 15.24 -18.91 11.12
C ASP A 689 13.73 -18.74 11.37
N PRO A 690 13.24 -17.52 11.65
CA PRO A 690 11.83 -17.25 11.91
C PRO A 690 10.89 -17.68 10.78
N ALA A 691 11.36 -17.67 9.53
CA ALA A 691 10.57 -18.16 8.39
C ALA A 691 10.23 -19.65 8.48
N ARG A 692 10.99 -20.41 9.27
CA ARG A 692 10.83 -21.83 9.48
C ARG A 692 10.12 -22.16 10.79
N ALA A 693 9.65 -21.15 11.54
CA ALA A 693 8.91 -21.36 12.77
C ALA A 693 7.73 -22.32 12.54
N ARG A 694 7.65 -23.38 13.36
CA ARG A 694 6.54 -24.32 13.35
C ARG A 694 5.32 -23.69 13.98
N GLU A 695 4.19 -24.35 13.89
CA GLU A 695 2.95 -23.84 14.51
C GLU A 695 3.07 -23.74 16.02
N ASP A 696 3.72 -24.70 16.67
CA ASP A 696 3.93 -24.68 18.11
C ASP A 696 4.84 -23.52 18.55
N ASP A 697 5.90 -23.25 17.78
CA ASP A 697 6.79 -22.11 18.02
C ASP A 697 6.01 -20.79 17.94
N PHE A 698 5.13 -20.69 16.94
CA PHE A 698 4.28 -19.51 16.75
C PHE A 698 3.18 -19.41 17.82
N ARG A 699 2.58 -20.52 18.22
CA ARG A 699 1.59 -20.56 19.31
C ARG A 699 2.18 -20.03 20.62
N THR A 700 3.44 -20.32 20.88
CA THR A 700 4.16 -19.83 22.06
C THR A 700 4.21 -18.30 22.12
N ILE A 701 4.53 -17.64 20.99
CA ILE A 701 4.61 -16.18 20.95
C ILE A 701 3.25 -15.51 20.73
N TYR A 702 2.27 -16.24 20.17
CA TYR A 702 0.89 -15.77 20.05
C TYR A 702 0.20 -15.66 21.41
N GLY A 703 0.62 -16.47 22.36
CA GLY A 703 0.15 -16.37 23.76
C GLY A 703 -1.19 -17.07 24.00
N GLY A 704 -1.47 -18.17 23.31
CA GLY A 704 -2.70 -18.95 23.52
C GLY A 704 -3.20 -19.69 22.29
N GLU A 705 -4.49 -20.02 22.30
CA GLU A 705 -5.14 -20.67 21.17
C GLU A 705 -5.39 -19.67 20.05
N PHE A 706 -5.15 -20.09 18.82
CA PHE A 706 -5.42 -19.27 17.64
C PHE A 706 -6.91 -19.00 17.49
N LYS A 707 -7.24 -17.75 17.21
CA LYS A 707 -8.60 -17.36 16.87
C LYS A 707 -8.79 -17.58 15.37
N PHE A 708 -9.34 -18.73 15.03
CA PHE A 708 -9.60 -19.12 13.64
C PHE A 708 -10.79 -18.37 13.05
N ALA A 709 -10.80 -18.28 11.70
CA ALA A 709 -11.96 -17.80 10.99
C ALA A 709 -13.18 -18.69 11.26
N PRO A 710 -14.40 -18.12 11.33
CA PRO A 710 -15.63 -18.91 11.37
C PRO A 710 -15.70 -19.82 10.15
N GLU A 711 -16.22 -21.05 10.34
CA GLU A 711 -16.40 -21.99 9.25
C GLU A 711 -17.39 -21.40 8.23
N ILE A 712 -16.95 -21.35 6.98
CA ILE A 712 -17.81 -20.93 5.86
C ILE A 712 -18.50 -22.16 5.29
N THR A 713 -19.72 -22.39 5.74
CA THR A 713 -20.57 -23.47 5.21
C THR A 713 -21.12 -23.11 3.82
N ASN A 714 -21.70 -24.07 3.15
CA ASN A 714 -22.29 -23.86 1.83
C ASN A 714 -23.47 -22.87 1.84
N ASP A 715 -24.24 -22.83 2.93
CA ASP A 715 -25.37 -21.90 3.12
C ASP A 715 -24.92 -20.55 3.70
N SER A 716 -23.62 -20.39 3.96
CA SER A 716 -23.09 -19.15 4.49
C SER A 716 -23.12 -18.02 3.46
N MET A 717 -23.52 -16.83 3.88
CA MET A 717 -23.42 -15.60 3.08
C MET A 717 -21.96 -15.24 2.72
N ASN A 718 -20.98 -15.84 3.41
CA ASN A 718 -19.55 -15.73 3.09
C ASN A 718 -19.06 -16.77 2.05
N ASN A 719 -19.96 -17.64 1.55
CA ASN A 719 -19.66 -18.54 0.45
C ASN A 719 -19.48 -17.76 -0.87
N SER A 720 -18.69 -18.33 -1.79
CA SER A 720 -18.37 -17.74 -3.10
C SER A 720 -18.45 -18.77 -4.22
N ILE A 721 -18.39 -18.29 -5.46
CA ILE A 721 -18.34 -19.17 -6.65
C ILE A 721 -17.14 -20.11 -6.57
N GLU A 722 -15.96 -19.62 -6.20
CA GLU A 722 -14.73 -20.42 -6.11
C GLU A 722 -14.86 -21.54 -5.08
N ARG A 723 -15.47 -21.26 -3.92
CA ARG A 723 -15.68 -22.28 -2.87
C ARG A 723 -16.66 -23.37 -3.30
N SER A 724 -17.63 -23.02 -4.11
CA SER A 724 -18.66 -23.94 -4.64
C SER A 724 -18.36 -24.43 -6.06
N LYS A 725 -17.15 -24.22 -6.59
CA LYS A 725 -16.77 -24.47 -8.00
C LYS A 725 -17.02 -25.89 -8.53
N ASP A 726 -17.14 -26.86 -7.65
CA ASP A 726 -17.38 -28.27 -8.04
C ASP A 726 -18.86 -28.63 -8.03
N LYS A 727 -19.77 -27.71 -7.72
CA LYS A 727 -21.21 -27.95 -7.48
C LYS A 727 -22.11 -27.03 -8.31
N GLY A 728 -23.28 -27.54 -8.69
CA GLY A 728 -24.42 -26.83 -9.22
C GLY A 728 -24.11 -25.71 -10.22
N LEU A 729 -24.77 -24.56 -10.05
CA LEU A 729 -24.62 -23.37 -10.88
C LEU A 729 -23.21 -22.75 -10.72
N ALA A 730 -22.60 -22.83 -9.53
CA ALA A 730 -21.27 -22.29 -9.29
C ALA A 730 -20.22 -22.96 -10.19
N LYS A 731 -20.30 -24.28 -10.40
CA LYS A 731 -19.43 -25.04 -11.33
C LYS A 731 -19.55 -24.52 -12.76
N PHE A 732 -20.78 -24.30 -13.22
CA PHE A 732 -21.02 -23.78 -14.57
C PHE A 732 -20.43 -22.38 -14.74
N ILE A 733 -20.68 -21.47 -13.78
CA ILE A 733 -20.15 -20.11 -13.82
C ILE A 733 -18.63 -20.14 -13.76
N TYR A 734 -18.05 -20.91 -12.82
CA TYR A 734 -16.60 -21.05 -12.66
C TYR A 734 -15.94 -21.48 -13.97
N ASN A 735 -16.41 -22.56 -14.57
CA ASN A 735 -15.83 -23.08 -15.82
C ASN A 735 -15.98 -22.10 -16.98
N THR A 736 -17.11 -21.38 -17.05
CA THR A 736 -17.36 -20.40 -18.12
C THR A 736 -16.45 -19.19 -17.99
N VAL A 737 -16.32 -18.65 -16.77
CA VAL A 737 -15.45 -17.49 -16.52
C VAL A 737 -13.98 -17.89 -16.64
N ASP A 738 -13.55 -19.02 -16.09
CA ASP A 738 -12.18 -19.54 -16.22
C ASP A 738 -11.80 -19.73 -17.70
N LEU A 739 -12.68 -20.31 -18.51
CA LEU A 739 -12.44 -20.48 -19.93
C LEU A 739 -12.37 -19.15 -20.69
N ALA A 740 -13.28 -18.20 -20.38
CA ALA A 740 -13.36 -16.91 -21.06
C ALA A 740 -12.24 -15.94 -20.69
N MET A 741 -11.76 -16.03 -19.45
CA MET A 741 -10.87 -15.06 -18.84
C MET A 741 -9.44 -15.60 -18.61
N LYS A 742 -9.18 -16.86 -18.97
CA LYS A 742 -7.82 -17.43 -18.87
C LYS A 742 -6.82 -16.57 -19.61
N PRO A 743 -5.75 -16.11 -18.96
CA PRO A 743 -4.70 -15.34 -19.64
C PRO A 743 -4.10 -16.15 -20.76
N LYS A 744 -4.05 -15.59 -21.96
CA LYS A 744 -3.34 -16.20 -23.09
C LYS A 744 -1.84 -16.12 -22.82
N GLY A 745 -1.30 -17.10 -22.11
CA GLY A 745 0.14 -17.14 -21.79
C GLY A 745 0.48 -17.68 -20.40
N GLY A 746 -0.49 -18.05 -19.58
CA GLY A 746 -0.27 -18.84 -18.34
C GLY A 746 0.35 -18.10 -17.15
N VAL A 747 0.59 -16.80 -17.23
CA VAL A 747 1.06 -15.97 -16.12
C VAL A 747 0.14 -14.76 -16.02
N GLY A 748 -0.37 -14.51 -14.83
CA GLY A 748 -1.26 -13.39 -14.54
C GLY A 748 -2.72 -13.82 -14.37
N SER A 749 -3.32 -13.20 -13.39
CA SER A 749 -4.75 -13.28 -13.09
C SER A 749 -5.39 -11.93 -13.38
N SER A 750 -6.65 -11.92 -13.75
CA SER A 750 -7.37 -10.67 -13.94
C SER A 750 -8.05 -10.29 -12.62
N MET A 751 -7.92 -9.05 -12.17
CA MET A 751 -8.66 -8.50 -11.03
C MET A 751 -10.16 -8.84 -11.13
N ILE A 752 -10.75 -8.67 -12.31
CA ILE A 752 -12.17 -8.92 -12.56
C ILE A 752 -12.51 -10.40 -12.31
N THR A 753 -11.68 -11.32 -12.82
CA THR A 753 -11.89 -12.76 -12.64
C THR A 753 -11.86 -13.14 -11.18
N ASN A 754 -10.83 -12.72 -10.45
CA ASN A 754 -10.70 -13.04 -9.04
C ASN A 754 -11.80 -12.39 -8.21
N THR A 755 -12.16 -11.14 -8.51
CA THR A 755 -13.27 -10.46 -7.85
C THR A 755 -14.57 -11.25 -8.04
N ILE A 756 -14.91 -11.65 -9.26
CA ILE A 756 -16.13 -12.44 -9.51
C ILE A 756 -16.09 -13.78 -8.76
N MET A 757 -14.96 -14.48 -8.78
CA MET A 757 -14.85 -15.82 -8.24
C MET A 757 -14.81 -15.85 -6.70
N GLN A 758 -14.11 -14.90 -6.09
CA GLN A 758 -13.82 -14.91 -4.65
C GLN A 758 -14.78 -14.03 -3.83
N THR A 759 -15.57 -13.19 -4.48
CA THR A 759 -16.51 -12.31 -3.78
C THR A 759 -17.56 -13.12 -3.03
N PRO A 760 -17.73 -12.95 -1.71
CA PRO A 760 -18.77 -13.57 -0.93
C PRO A 760 -20.17 -13.14 -1.41
N VAL A 761 -21.15 -14.03 -1.28
CA VAL A 761 -22.53 -13.74 -1.70
C VAL A 761 -23.13 -12.55 -0.97
N ARG A 762 -22.75 -12.28 0.30
CA ARG A 762 -23.17 -11.07 1.03
C ARG A 762 -22.86 -9.77 0.28
N ASN A 763 -21.79 -9.75 -0.48
CA ASN A 763 -21.38 -8.56 -1.22
C ASN A 763 -22.31 -8.22 -2.39
N TYR A 764 -23.01 -9.22 -2.95
CA TYR A 764 -24.04 -8.95 -3.95
C TYR A 764 -25.22 -8.16 -3.34
N VAL A 765 -25.50 -8.36 -2.04
CA VAL A 765 -26.51 -7.57 -1.31
C VAL A 765 -25.95 -6.17 -0.99
N SER A 766 -24.81 -6.10 -0.29
CA SER A 766 -24.27 -4.84 0.24
C SER A 766 -23.78 -3.87 -0.84
N MET A 767 -23.39 -4.35 -2.03
CA MET A 767 -22.85 -3.51 -3.11
C MET A 767 -23.83 -3.20 -4.22
N SER A 768 -25.03 -3.77 -4.19
CA SER A 768 -26.01 -3.63 -5.28
C SER A 768 -26.92 -2.42 -5.14
N ASN A 769 -26.80 -1.63 -4.10
CA ASN A 769 -27.71 -0.53 -3.77
C ASN A 769 -29.19 -1.00 -3.73
N GLY A 770 -29.43 -2.18 -3.12
CA GLY A 770 -30.74 -2.79 -2.95
C GLY A 770 -31.32 -3.48 -4.20
N LEU A 771 -30.53 -3.61 -5.28
CA LEU A 771 -30.96 -4.35 -6.48
C LEU A 771 -30.88 -5.86 -6.28
N PHE A 772 -30.05 -6.34 -5.37
CA PHE A 772 -29.93 -7.75 -5.01
C PHE A 772 -30.34 -7.92 -3.55
N THR A 773 -31.38 -8.65 -3.28
CA THR A 773 -31.94 -8.79 -1.94
C THR A 773 -31.37 -10.01 -1.20
N GLU A 774 -31.56 -10.08 0.13
CA GLU A 774 -31.16 -11.24 0.92
C GLU A 774 -31.88 -12.53 0.48
N ASP A 775 -33.14 -12.46 0.12
CA ASP A 775 -33.88 -13.60 -0.46
C ASP A 775 -33.22 -14.09 -1.77
N MET A 776 -32.74 -13.15 -2.61
CA MET A 776 -32.00 -13.51 -3.84
C MET A 776 -30.67 -14.13 -3.53
N ALA A 777 -29.97 -13.64 -2.52
CA ALA A 777 -28.69 -14.19 -2.06
C ALA A 777 -28.83 -15.62 -1.55
N ASP A 778 -29.82 -15.88 -0.69
CA ASP A 778 -30.10 -17.23 -0.20
C ASP A 778 -30.56 -18.16 -1.34
N GLY A 779 -31.35 -17.63 -2.29
CA GLY A 779 -31.69 -18.35 -3.51
C GLY A 779 -30.47 -18.74 -4.34
N LEU A 780 -29.52 -17.82 -4.49
CA LEU A 780 -28.27 -18.05 -5.23
C LEU A 780 -27.40 -19.13 -4.56
N LEU A 781 -27.28 -19.11 -3.22
CA LEU A 781 -26.56 -20.16 -2.47
C LEU A 781 -27.10 -21.55 -2.72
N LYS A 782 -28.43 -21.71 -2.77
CA LYS A 782 -29.08 -23.00 -3.12
C LYS A 782 -28.76 -23.45 -4.54
N LEU A 783 -28.72 -22.51 -5.48
CA LEU A 783 -28.31 -22.80 -6.87
C LEU A 783 -26.84 -23.15 -6.98
N PHE A 784 -25.98 -22.54 -6.21
CA PHE A 784 -24.55 -22.88 -6.18
C PHE A 784 -24.32 -24.34 -5.84
N GLU A 785 -25.10 -24.86 -4.89
CA GLU A 785 -25.00 -26.25 -4.49
C GLU A 785 -25.70 -27.24 -5.46
N GLY A 786 -26.63 -26.76 -6.27
CA GLY A 786 -27.52 -27.62 -7.06
C GLY A 786 -28.53 -28.41 -6.23
N LYS A 787 -28.74 -27.96 -4.96
CA LYS A 787 -29.77 -28.53 -4.07
C LYS A 787 -30.96 -27.59 -3.99
N ASP A 788 -32.16 -28.15 -3.86
CA ASP A 788 -33.37 -27.33 -3.73
C ASP A 788 -33.53 -26.25 -4.81
N VAL A 789 -33.14 -26.55 -6.04
CA VAL A 789 -33.12 -25.61 -7.18
C VAL A 789 -34.44 -24.85 -7.32
N ALA A 790 -35.60 -25.55 -7.18
CA ALA A 790 -36.93 -24.94 -7.26
C ALA A 790 -37.14 -23.89 -6.16
N LYS A 791 -36.69 -24.15 -4.93
CA LYS A 791 -36.76 -23.20 -3.83
C LYS A 791 -35.80 -22.03 -4.07
N GLY A 792 -34.59 -22.29 -4.62
CA GLY A 792 -33.64 -21.28 -4.99
C GLY A 792 -34.19 -20.30 -6.02
N VAL A 793 -34.74 -20.81 -7.12
CA VAL A 793 -35.42 -20.00 -8.14
C VAL A 793 -36.63 -19.22 -7.54
N GLY A 794 -37.43 -19.86 -6.67
CA GLY A 794 -38.54 -19.22 -5.99
C GLY A 794 -38.12 -18.05 -5.12
N LYS A 795 -37.00 -18.17 -4.39
CA LYS A 795 -36.46 -17.07 -3.57
C LYS A 795 -35.93 -15.92 -4.42
N ILE A 796 -35.24 -16.22 -5.51
CA ILE A 796 -34.78 -15.18 -6.44
C ILE A 796 -36.01 -14.44 -7.02
N ALA A 797 -37.04 -15.17 -7.46
CA ALA A 797 -38.27 -14.58 -8.00
C ALA A 797 -39.00 -13.71 -6.97
N LYS A 798 -38.99 -14.10 -5.68
CA LYS A 798 -39.57 -13.32 -4.58
C LYS A 798 -38.82 -11.99 -4.34
N GLY A 799 -37.53 -11.94 -4.55
CA GLY A 799 -36.73 -10.71 -4.41
C GLY A 799 -36.92 -9.71 -5.56
N VAL A 800 -37.34 -10.17 -6.76
CA VAL A 800 -37.47 -9.33 -7.97
C VAL A 800 -38.36 -8.11 -7.78
N PRO A 801 -39.57 -8.20 -7.15
CA PRO A 801 -40.42 -7.01 -6.95
C PRO A 801 -39.71 -5.90 -6.15
N ASN A 802 -39.02 -6.25 -5.08
CA ASN A 802 -38.26 -5.28 -4.27
C ASN A 802 -37.10 -4.69 -5.05
N ALA A 803 -36.38 -5.51 -5.81
CA ALA A 803 -35.31 -5.06 -6.70
C ALA A 803 -35.85 -4.06 -7.76
N LEU A 804 -37.02 -4.30 -8.32
CA LEU A 804 -37.65 -3.38 -9.29
C LEU A 804 -38.08 -2.05 -8.64
N VAL A 805 -38.53 -2.07 -7.40
CA VAL A 805 -38.88 -0.85 -6.64
C VAL A 805 -37.58 -0.02 -6.42
N ASN A 806 -36.51 -0.67 -5.99
CA ASN A 806 -35.23 -0.03 -5.78
C ASN A 806 -34.61 0.49 -7.08
N LEU A 807 -34.74 -0.25 -8.18
CA LEU A 807 -34.34 0.21 -9.51
C LEU A 807 -35.10 1.48 -9.95
N LYS A 808 -36.40 1.54 -9.72
CA LYS A 808 -37.22 2.74 -10.03
C LYS A 808 -36.77 3.93 -9.18
N SER A 809 -36.44 3.72 -7.90
CA SER A 809 -35.92 4.75 -7.02
C SER A 809 -34.54 5.24 -7.49
N LEU A 810 -33.66 4.33 -7.85
CA LEU A 810 -32.33 4.63 -8.37
C LEU A 810 -32.42 5.42 -9.69
N LEU A 811 -33.31 5.04 -10.60
CA LEU A 811 -33.52 5.74 -11.89
C LEU A 811 -34.13 7.13 -11.71
N LYS A 812 -34.84 7.40 -10.61
CA LYS A 812 -35.35 8.75 -10.29
C LYS A 812 -34.28 9.65 -9.65
N SER A 813 -33.26 9.05 -9.05
CA SER A 813 -32.13 9.79 -8.43
C SER A 813 -30.97 10.07 -9.41
N ILE A 814 -31.01 9.48 -10.59
CA ILE A 814 -30.14 9.78 -11.74
C ILE A 814 -30.80 10.82 -12.66
#